data_6639d9ac25a581ec1319452fe3c0938b
#
_entry.id   6639d9ac25a581ec1319452fe3c0938b
#
_cell.length_a   1.000
_cell.length_b   1.000
_cell.length_c   1.000
_cell.angle_alpha   90.00
_cell.angle_beta   90.00
_cell.angle_gamma   90.00
#
_symmetry.space_group_name_H-M   'P 1'
#
loop_
_entity.id
_entity.type
_entity.pdbx_description
1 polymer ?
#
loop_
_entity_poly.entity_id
_entity_poly.type
_entity_poly.pdbx_seq_one_letter_code
_entity_poly.pdbx_strand_id
1 'polypeptide(L)'
;MQLSRRQFFKVCAAGVSGSSMAVLGFSPTAAVAETRHFKLARTTEVRNTCPYCSVGCGIILYSLGDRAKNAHAELIHIEGDPDHPVNRGTLCPKGAGLLDFVKSKNRLKFPEVREAGSDQWKRISWDEAFTRIAKLMKADRDANFVAKTADGLTVNRWLTTGFLAASASSNESGYLTHKVVRSLGMLAFDNQARVXHGPTVASLAPTFGRGAMTNHWTDIKNADVVLIMGGNAAEAHPCGFKWVVEAKQHNKAKLVVVDPRFNRSASQADFYAPIRTGTDIAFLGGVINYLIANDKIHHEYVKSYTDMTFIVREDYAFENGIFSGYDEAKRKYDKSSWEYEIGKDGYVATDPTLQHPRCVFNLMKAHYSRYTPEMVEKICGTPKDKFLKVCEMISSTSAPNRVMTIMYALGWTQHSTGSQMIRTGAMVQLLLGNIGKAGGGMNALRGHSNIQGLTDLGLLSNLLPGYMTLAGEKEQDFQAYLNARTQKQMRPGQLSYWQNFPKFLVSNLKAWYGNAATKENNYAYDYLPKLDKTYDVLQVMELMHQGKMTGYVAQGFNPLASFPNKAKVGAALAKLKFLVIIDPLATDTSEFWKNYGEFNNVNSAEIQTEVFRLPSTCFAEEDGSITNSGRWLQWHWKGAEPPGEARTDQEIMAGLFLKLKEMYKKDGGAFPDPILNLTWGYKIPDSPSPEELAKEYNGKALTDLLDPKDSTKVIKKAGELLDGFAQLRDDGSTACGCWIFSGAWTEKGNMMARRDNSDPWGNGQTLNWSFAWPANRRIIYNRASADPSGKPFDPKRKQVWWDGTKWTGSDVPDFKVDSAPEDGMGPFIMNPEGVARFFARGGMNEGPFPEHYEPFESPLEVNLMHPNNPKARNNPAARVFKGDMEAFGKAKEFPYPATTYRLTEHFHYWTKQVESNAVIQPEQFVEIGEGLAKEKGIVAGDRVKVSSNRGYIKAVAVVTKRIMPITVDGKTVHQVGIPIHWGFKGVAKNGYIANTLTPFVGDANSQTPEFKSFLVNVEKI
;
A
#
# COMPACT_ATOMS: atom_id res chain seq x y z
N MET A 1 -22.74 30.92 -19.26
CA MET A 1 -23.14 29.51 -19.38
C MET A 1 -21.97 28.71 -19.99
N GLN A 2 -21.30 27.87 -19.16
CA GLN A 2 -20.22 27.07 -19.68
C GLN A 2 -20.80 25.73 -20.15
N LEU A 3 -20.79 25.54 -21.43
CA LEU A 3 -21.25 24.27 -22.02
C LEU A 3 -20.07 23.30 -22.05
N SER A 4 -20.29 22.06 -21.61
CA SER A 4 -19.32 21.01 -21.82
C SER A 4 -19.17 20.76 -23.33
N ARG A 5 -18.04 20.20 -23.75
CA ARG A 5 -17.80 19.83 -25.14
C ARG A 5 -18.96 19.01 -25.71
N ARG A 6 -19.47 18.08 -24.91
CA ARG A 6 -20.58 17.21 -25.30
C ARG A 6 -21.87 18.00 -25.47
N GLN A 7 -22.16 18.91 -24.55
CA GLN A 7 -23.35 19.76 -24.63
C GLN A 7 -23.26 20.68 -25.86
N PHE A 8 -22.07 21.22 -26.14
CA PHE A 8 -21.84 22.04 -27.29
C PHE A 8 -22.17 21.26 -28.57
N PHE A 9 -21.64 20.03 -28.70
CA PHE A 9 -21.92 19.22 -29.91
C PHE A 9 -23.38 18.81 -30.01
N LYS A 10 -24.05 18.56 -28.87
CA LYS A 10 -25.51 18.27 -28.91
C LYS A 10 -26.31 19.48 -29.39
N VAL A 11 -25.93 20.66 -28.91
CA VAL A 11 -26.59 21.92 -29.34
C VAL A 11 -26.34 22.13 -30.85
N CYS A 12 -25.08 21.94 -31.26
CA CYS A 12 -24.77 22.11 -32.72
C CYS A 12 -25.50 21.07 -33.58
N ALA A 13 -25.66 19.85 -33.08
CA ALA A 13 -26.35 18.79 -33.82
C ALA A 13 -27.87 19.00 -33.88
N ALA A 14 -28.43 19.67 -32.85
CA ALA A 14 -29.89 19.78 -32.70
C ALA A 14 -30.45 21.14 -33.10
N GLY A 15 -29.63 22.17 -33.18
CA GLY A 15 -30.14 23.52 -33.23
C GLY A 15 -29.77 24.41 -34.41
N VAL A 16 -28.97 23.94 -35.36
CA VAL A 16 -28.56 24.82 -36.46
C VAL A 16 -29.16 24.28 -37.76
N SER A 17 -30.06 25.02 -38.31
CA SER A 17 -30.62 24.69 -39.62
C SER A 17 -29.51 24.83 -40.68
N GLY A 18 -29.55 24.01 -41.70
CA GLY A 18 -28.57 24.03 -42.76
C GLY A 18 -28.36 25.40 -43.44
N SER A 19 -29.38 26.22 -43.43
CA SER A 19 -29.32 27.56 -44.03
C SER A 19 -28.39 28.51 -43.28
N SER A 20 -28.34 28.44 -41.96
CA SER A 20 -27.48 29.31 -41.14
C SER A 20 -25.99 28.96 -41.33
N MET A 21 -25.70 27.69 -41.50
CA MET A 21 -24.33 27.23 -41.71
C MET A 21 -23.77 27.59 -43.07
N ALA A 22 -24.64 27.60 -44.09
CA ALA A 22 -24.25 27.99 -45.43
C ALA A 22 -23.85 29.48 -45.50
N VAL A 23 -24.52 30.31 -44.74
CA VAL A 23 -24.20 31.76 -44.67
C VAL A 23 -22.81 31.98 -44.07
N LEU A 24 -22.38 31.07 -43.15
CA LEU A 24 -21.08 31.16 -42.54
C LEU A 24 -19.98 30.44 -43.35
N GLY A 25 -20.31 30.02 -44.57
CA GLY A 25 -19.33 29.40 -45.45
C GLY A 25 -19.12 27.91 -45.23
N PHE A 26 -19.96 27.27 -44.45
CA PHE A 26 -19.85 25.82 -44.24
C PHE A 26 -20.82 25.09 -45.16
N SER A 27 -20.35 23.98 -45.71
CA SER A 27 -21.24 23.11 -46.49
C SER A 27 -22.15 22.36 -45.52
N PRO A 28 -23.47 22.54 -45.63
CA PRO A 28 -24.37 21.79 -44.74
C PRO A 28 -24.19 20.27 -44.84
N THR A 29 -23.90 19.79 -46.04
CA THR A 29 -23.70 18.35 -46.28
C THR A 29 -22.46 17.86 -45.56
N ALA A 30 -21.35 18.61 -45.63
CA ALA A 30 -20.10 18.23 -44.93
C ALA A 30 -20.27 18.29 -43.43
N ALA A 31 -20.94 19.35 -42.90
CA ALA A 31 -21.18 19.49 -41.49
C ALA A 31 -22.05 18.36 -40.94
N VAL A 32 -23.10 17.97 -41.67
CA VAL A 32 -23.97 16.86 -41.26
C VAL A 32 -23.19 15.55 -41.34
N ALA A 33 -22.35 15.38 -42.34
CA ALA A 33 -21.52 14.16 -42.44
C ALA A 33 -20.56 14.04 -41.29
N GLU A 34 -19.89 15.16 -40.88
CA GLU A 34 -18.99 15.16 -39.75
C GLU A 34 -19.72 14.87 -38.42
N THR A 35 -20.91 15.46 -38.23
CA THR A 35 -21.66 15.20 -36.97
C THR A 35 -22.19 13.77 -36.93
N ARG A 36 -22.46 13.16 -38.04
CA ARG A 36 -22.88 11.74 -38.12
C ARG A 36 -21.79 10.81 -37.65
N HIS A 37 -20.54 11.21 -37.73
CA HIS A 37 -19.39 10.39 -37.35
C HIS A 37 -18.87 10.73 -35.97
N PHE A 38 -19.60 11.53 -35.16
CA PHE A 38 -19.18 11.83 -33.80
C PHE A 38 -19.07 10.52 -33.01
N LYS A 39 -17.86 10.25 -32.56
CA LYS A 39 -17.48 8.95 -32.00
C LYS A 39 -18.38 8.49 -30.86
N LEU A 40 -18.84 9.40 -30.00
CA LEU A 40 -19.56 9.03 -28.77
C LEU A 40 -21.10 9.15 -28.92
N ALA A 41 -21.62 9.48 -30.09
CA ALA A 41 -23.05 9.80 -30.26
C ALA A 41 -23.98 8.65 -29.85
N ARG A 42 -23.57 7.41 -30.08
CA ARG A 42 -24.42 6.23 -29.83
C ARG A 42 -23.88 5.31 -28.76
N THR A 43 -22.99 5.85 -27.94
CA THR A 43 -22.38 5.02 -26.92
C THR A 43 -23.22 4.96 -25.65
N THR A 44 -23.00 3.89 -24.90
CA THR A 44 -23.46 3.74 -23.51
C THR A 44 -22.31 4.14 -22.59
N GLU A 45 -22.61 4.91 -21.54
CA GLU A 45 -21.64 5.39 -20.57
C GLU A 45 -21.72 4.58 -19.29
N VAL A 46 -20.57 4.15 -18.79
CA VAL A 46 -20.49 3.40 -17.52
C VAL A 46 -19.38 4.04 -16.66
N ARG A 47 -19.65 4.24 -15.37
CA ARG A 47 -18.67 4.77 -14.43
C ARG A 47 -17.78 3.67 -13.90
N ASN A 48 -16.48 3.96 -13.90
CA ASN A 48 -15.49 2.97 -13.51
C ASN A 48 -14.33 3.71 -12.79
N THR A 49 -13.29 3.00 -12.43
CA THR A 49 -12.13 3.57 -11.73
C THR A 49 -10.84 3.20 -12.48
N CYS A 50 -9.90 4.14 -12.51
CA CYS A 50 -8.59 3.90 -13.11
C CYS A 50 -7.84 2.83 -12.28
N PRO A 51 -7.28 1.80 -12.93
CA PRO A 51 -6.63 0.70 -12.19
C PRO A 51 -5.19 0.99 -11.77
N TYR A 52 -4.63 2.13 -12.20
CA TYR A 52 -3.20 2.38 -12.00
C TYR A 52 -2.89 2.84 -10.58
N CYS A 53 -2.62 4.12 -10.40
CA CYS A 53 -2.13 4.57 -9.11
C CYS A 53 -3.25 4.77 -8.09
N SER A 54 -2.85 4.96 -6.85
CA SER A 54 -3.75 4.99 -5.71
C SER A 54 -4.54 6.30 -5.55
N VAL A 55 -4.48 7.19 -6.54
CA VAL A 55 -5.43 8.31 -6.58
C VAL A 55 -6.84 7.76 -6.80
N GLY A 56 -6.94 6.66 -7.55
CA GLY A 56 -8.24 6.03 -7.80
C GLY A 56 -9.18 6.92 -8.59
N CYS A 57 -8.66 7.53 -9.65
CA CYS A 57 -9.43 8.46 -10.49
C CYS A 57 -10.71 7.82 -11.01
N GLY A 58 -11.80 8.58 -10.99
CA GLY A 58 -13.02 8.14 -11.67
C GLY A 58 -12.88 8.28 -13.16
N ILE A 59 -13.40 7.30 -13.90
CA ILE A 59 -13.38 7.30 -15.36
C ILE A 59 -14.77 6.94 -15.89
N ILE A 60 -15.01 7.29 -17.13
CA ILE A 60 -16.23 6.90 -17.85
C ILE A 60 -15.79 6.04 -19.01
N LEU A 61 -16.40 4.86 -19.11
CA LEU A 61 -16.21 3.91 -20.21
C LEU A 61 -17.32 4.14 -21.22
N TYR A 62 -16.96 4.32 -22.48
CA TYR A 62 -17.91 4.51 -23.57
C TYR A 62 -17.90 3.28 -24.46
N SER A 63 -19.03 2.55 -24.49
CA SER A 63 -19.15 1.31 -25.25
C SER A 63 -20.17 1.48 -26.36
N LEU A 64 -19.90 0.85 -27.50
CA LEU A 64 -20.80 0.82 -28.65
C LEU A 64 -21.27 -0.61 -28.85
N GLY A 65 -22.58 -0.80 -29.00
CA GLY A 65 -23.18 -2.12 -29.18
C GLY A 65 -24.21 -2.36 -28.07
N ASP A 66 -25.10 -3.29 -28.34
CA ASP A 66 -26.23 -3.56 -27.47
C ASP A 66 -26.62 -5.04 -27.61
N ARG A 67 -26.47 -5.81 -26.58
CA ARG A 67 -26.81 -7.24 -26.53
C ARG A 67 -28.26 -7.50 -26.85
N ALA A 68 -29.15 -6.56 -26.46
CA ALA A 68 -30.56 -6.67 -26.80
C ALA A 68 -30.80 -6.67 -28.28
N LYS A 69 -29.84 -6.11 -29.05
CA LYS A 69 -29.88 -6.11 -30.50
C LYS A 69 -28.89 -7.13 -31.08
N ASN A 70 -28.45 -8.08 -30.28
CA ASN A 70 -27.49 -9.10 -30.67
C ASN A 70 -26.16 -8.53 -31.14
N ALA A 71 -25.80 -7.34 -30.64
CA ALA A 71 -24.56 -6.67 -30.98
C ALA A 71 -23.64 -6.69 -29.78
N HIS A 72 -22.43 -7.17 -29.98
CA HIS A 72 -21.42 -7.23 -28.92
C HIS A 72 -20.96 -5.81 -28.53
N ALA A 73 -20.98 -5.49 -27.25
CA ALA A 73 -20.60 -4.16 -26.79
C ALA A 73 -19.07 -4.01 -26.83
N GLU A 74 -18.60 -3.06 -27.61
CA GLU A 74 -17.15 -2.79 -27.73
C GLU A 74 -16.81 -1.47 -27.06
N LEU A 75 -15.80 -1.47 -26.21
CA LEU A 75 -15.30 -0.26 -25.59
C LEU A 75 -14.54 0.56 -26.63
N ILE A 76 -14.94 1.81 -26.85
CA ILE A 76 -14.34 2.64 -27.89
C ILE A 76 -13.67 3.90 -27.39
N HIS A 77 -13.89 4.27 -26.10
CA HIS A 77 -13.28 5.49 -25.53
C HIS A 77 -13.34 5.44 -24.02
N ILE A 78 -12.36 6.06 -23.38
CA ILE A 78 -12.31 6.23 -21.92
C ILE A 78 -11.97 7.69 -21.63
N GLU A 79 -12.71 8.30 -20.70
CA GLU A 79 -12.52 9.69 -20.28
C GLU A 79 -12.51 9.77 -18.75
N GLY A 80 -11.95 10.86 -18.21
CA GLY A 80 -12.08 11.13 -16.79
C GLY A 80 -13.52 11.50 -16.44
N ASP A 81 -13.96 11.05 -15.25
CA ASP A 81 -15.31 11.33 -14.76
C ASP A 81 -15.35 12.72 -14.11
N PRO A 82 -16.03 13.70 -14.71
CA PRO A 82 -16.08 15.06 -14.14
C PRO A 82 -16.82 15.13 -12.81
N ASP A 83 -17.64 14.13 -12.50
CA ASP A 83 -18.36 14.07 -11.24
C ASP A 83 -17.57 13.41 -10.12
N HIS A 84 -16.39 12.86 -10.41
CA HIS A 84 -15.57 12.23 -9.37
C HIS A 84 -14.85 13.30 -8.55
N PRO A 85 -14.97 13.28 -7.22
CA PRO A 85 -14.46 14.39 -6.40
C PRO A 85 -12.94 14.56 -6.44
N VAL A 86 -12.19 13.49 -6.67
CA VAL A 86 -10.72 13.55 -6.60
C VAL A 86 -10.13 14.10 -7.90
N ASN A 87 -10.45 13.50 -9.05
CA ASN A 87 -9.83 13.95 -10.31
C ASN A 87 -10.67 14.94 -11.12
N ARG A 88 -11.97 15.03 -10.87
CA ARG A 88 -12.85 16.03 -11.52
C ARG A 88 -12.66 16.07 -13.03
N GLY A 89 -12.61 14.88 -13.65
CA GLY A 89 -12.53 14.74 -15.10
C GLY A 89 -11.14 14.75 -15.70
N THR A 90 -10.09 15.02 -14.90
CA THR A 90 -8.73 15.03 -15.42
C THR A 90 -8.15 13.61 -15.43
N LEU A 91 -7.28 13.34 -16.40
CA LEU A 91 -6.49 12.12 -16.44
C LEU A 91 -5.04 12.49 -16.76
N CYS A 92 -4.15 11.72 -16.19
CA CYS A 92 -2.71 11.81 -16.47
C CYS A 92 -2.41 11.00 -17.76
N PRO A 93 -1.19 11.07 -18.30
CA PRO A 93 -0.86 10.31 -19.51
C PRO A 93 -1.10 8.80 -19.38
N LYS A 94 -0.93 8.24 -18.18
CA LYS A 94 -1.20 6.81 -17.96
C LYS A 94 -2.70 6.53 -18.12
N GLY A 95 -3.54 7.32 -17.44
CA GLY A 95 -4.98 7.16 -17.51
C GLY A 95 -5.53 7.44 -18.92
N ALA A 96 -4.92 8.38 -19.63
CA ALA A 96 -5.33 8.68 -21.01
C ALA A 96 -5.10 7.49 -21.95
N GLY A 97 -4.16 6.61 -21.61
CA GLY A 97 -3.85 5.42 -22.42
C GLY A 97 -4.66 4.18 -22.07
N LEU A 98 -5.64 4.28 -21.17
CA LEU A 98 -6.36 3.09 -20.70
C LEU A 98 -7.07 2.29 -21.77
N LEU A 99 -7.57 2.94 -22.82
CA LEU A 99 -8.21 2.21 -23.92
C LEU A 99 -7.19 1.27 -24.59
N ASP A 100 -5.96 1.75 -24.78
CA ASP A 100 -4.90 0.91 -25.34
C ASP A 100 -4.47 -0.20 -24.42
N PHE A 101 -4.65 -0.03 -23.10
CA PHE A 101 -4.45 -1.14 -22.14
C PHE A 101 -5.49 -2.23 -22.43
N VAL A 102 -6.76 -1.86 -22.50
CA VAL A 102 -7.84 -2.83 -22.71
C VAL A 102 -7.64 -3.56 -24.04
N LYS A 103 -7.15 -2.86 -25.05
CA LYS A 103 -6.97 -3.39 -26.40
C LYS A 103 -5.54 -3.83 -26.72
N SER A 104 -4.66 -3.89 -25.71
CA SER A 104 -3.26 -4.28 -25.93
C SER A 104 -3.16 -5.63 -26.65
N LYS A 105 -2.24 -5.73 -27.60
CA LYS A 105 -2.00 -6.99 -28.30
C LYS A 105 -1.46 -8.10 -27.38
N ASN A 106 -0.99 -7.71 -26.18
CA ASN A 106 -0.49 -8.65 -25.18
C ASN A 106 -1.57 -9.05 -24.16
N ARG A 107 -2.84 -8.67 -24.39
CA ARG A 107 -3.94 -9.17 -23.54
C ARG A 107 -4.04 -10.68 -23.69
N LEU A 108 -4.11 -11.36 -22.56
CA LEU A 108 -4.29 -12.81 -22.53
C LEU A 108 -5.76 -13.13 -22.85
N LYS A 109 -5.97 -14.14 -23.67
CA LYS A 109 -7.31 -14.49 -24.16
C LYS A 109 -7.74 -15.90 -23.83
N PHE A 110 -6.79 -16.81 -23.68
CA PHE A 110 -7.05 -18.24 -23.51
C PHE A 110 -6.10 -18.81 -22.46
N PRO A 111 -6.55 -19.82 -21.70
CA PRO A 111 -5.61 -20.53 -20.84
C PRO A 111 -4.52 -21.19 -21.67
N GLU A 112 -3.29 -21.16 -21.17
CA GLU A 112 -2.13 -21.71 -21.86
C GLU A 112 -1.23 -22.38 -20.83
N VAL A 113 -0.48 -23.38 -21.32
CA VAL A 113 0.56 -24.02 -20.53
C VAL A 113 1.87 -24.04 -21.31
N ARG A 114 2.95 -23.79 -20.59
CA ARG A 114 4.29 -24.04 -21.09
C ARG A 114 4.76 -25.33 -20.40
N GLU A 115 4.89 -26.40 -21.19
CA GLU A 115 5.30 -27.69 -20.64
C GLU A 115 6.79 -27.67 -20.21
N ALA A 116 7.17 -28.53 -19.28
CA ALA A 116 8.55 -28.62 -18.80
C ALA A 116 9.53 -28.72 -19.97
N GLY A 117 10.53 -27.83 -20.00
CA GLY A 117 11.55 -27.83 -21.03
C GLY A 117 11.14 -27.25 -22.38
N SER A 118 9.91 -26.84 -22.56
CA SER A 118 9.42 -26.30 -23.82
C SER A 118 9.81 -24.83 -23.98
N ASP A 119 9.97 -24.41 -25.24
CA ASP A 119 10.16 -22.99 -25.58
C ASP A 119 8.89 -22.35 -26.16
N GLN A 120 7.74 -23.05 -26.07
CA GLN A 120 6.48 -22.62 -26.67
C GLN A 120 5.32 -22.70 -25.67
N TRP A 121 4.34 -21.82 -25.85
CA TRP A 121 3.04 -21.90 -25.20
C TRP A 121 2.14 -22.88 -25.95
N LYS A 122 1.25 -23.57 -25.23
CA LYS A 122 0.24 -24.47 -25.77
C LYS A 122 -1.11 -24.06 -25.17
N ARG A 123 -2.09 -23.80 -26.03
CA ARG A 123 -3.44 -23.47 -25.58
C ARG A 123 -4.11 -24.69 -24.96
N ILE A 124 -4.79 -24.50 -23.85
CA ILE A 124 -5.57 -25.55 -23.16
C ILE A 124 -6.95 -25.00 -22.80
N SER A 125 -7.86 -25.88 -22.42
CA SER A 125 -9.18 -25.47 -21.93
C SER A 125 -9.10 -25.04 -20.48
N TRP A 126 -10.09 -24.29 -20.01
CA TRP A 126 -10.21 -23.98 -18.59
C TRP A 126 -10.29 -25.23 -17.74
N ASP A 127 -11.06 -26.26 -18.18
CA ASP A 127 -11.17 -27.50 -17.41
C ASP A 127 -9.83 -28.20 -17.29
N GLU A 128 -9.07 -28.26 -18.37
CA GLU A 128 -7.71 -28.85 -18.32
C GLU A 128 -6.81 -28.04 -17.38
N ALA A 129 -6.87 -26.71 -17.46
CA ALA A 129 -6.04 -25.86 -16.61
C ALA A 129 -6.37 -26.10 -15.13
N PHE A 130 -7.65 -26.01 -14.75
CA PHE A 130 -8.04 -26.24 -13.36
C PHE A 130 -7.71 -27.64 -12.88
N THR A 131 -7.91 -28.65 -13.72
CA THR A 131 -7.63 -30.03 -13.34
C THR A 131 -6.14 -30.22 -13.10
N ARG A 132 -5.30 -29.76 -14.02
CA ARG A 132 -3.84 -29.93 -13.91
C ARG A 132 -3.28 -29.17 -12.71
N ILE A 133 -3.72 -27.92 -12.53
CA ILE A 133 -3.25 -27.08 -11.41
C ILE A 133 -3.70 -27.67 -10.07
N ALA A 134 -4.98 -28.06 -9.98
CA ALA A 134 -5.51 -28.65 -8.75
C ALA A 134 -4.79 -29.95 -8.40
N LYS A 135 -4.47 -30.79 -9.37
CA LYS A 135 -3.70 -32.02 -9.12
C LYS A 135 -2.30 -31.71 -8.58
N LEU A 136 -1.62 -30.72 -9.18
CA LEU A 136 -0.29 -30.30 -8.72
C LEU A 136 -0.36 -29.74 -7.30
N MET A 137 -1.34 -28.89 -7.02
CA MET A 137 -1.50 -28.28 -5.71
C MET A 137 -1.84 -29.34 -4.65
N LYS A 138 -2.78 -30.23 -4.95
CA LYS A 138 -3.18 -31.28 -4.00
C LYS A 138 -2.02 -32.22 -3.71
N ALA A 139 -1.28 -32.63 -4.74
CA ALA A 139 -0.13 -33.50 -4.55
C ALA A 139 0.91 -32.87 -3.63
N ASP A 140 1.20 -31.58 -3.84
CA ASP A 140 2.16 -30.87 -3.00
C ASP A 140 1.62 -30.69 -1.57
N ARG A 141 0.37 -30.31 -1.44
CA ARG A 141 -0.24 -30.11 -0.12
C ARG A 141 -0.26 -31.41 0.68
N ASP A 142 -0.72 -32.50 0.06
CA ASP A 142 -0.81 -33.78 0.76
C ASP A 142 0.57 -34.32 1.16
N ALA A 143 1.60 -34.08 0.35
CA ALA A 143 2.95 -34.54 0.66
C ALA A 143 3.65 -33.70 1.72
N ASN A 144 3.30 -32.42 1.83
CA ASN A 144 4.08 -31.45 2.62
C ASN A 144 3.30 -30.71 3.68
N PHE A 145 2.01 -31.02 3.88
CA PHE A 145 1.20 -30.37 4.91
C PHE A 145 1.76 -30.69 6.29
N VAL A 146 1.87 -29.67 7.14
CA VAL A 146 2.35 -29.83 8.50
C VAL A 146 1.17 -29.65 9.44
N ALA A 147 0.60 -30.78 9.91
CA ALA A 147 -0.49 -30.74 10.90
C ALA A 147 0.04 -30.36 12.27
N LYS A 148 1.19 -30.94 12.65
CA LYS A 148 1.81 -30.69 13.96
C LYS A 148 3.31 -30.54 13.79
N THR A 149 3.91 -29.71 14.64
CA THR A 149 5.37 -29.57 14.74
C THR A 149 5.95 -30.82 15.39
N ALA A 150 7.29 -30.92 15.38
CA ALA A 150 8.00 -32.02 16.06
C ALA A 150 7.67 -32.07 17.56
N ASP A 151 7.37 -30.91 18.16
CA ASP A 151 7.00 -30.78 19.58
C ASP A 151 5.52 -31.09 19.85
N GLY A 152 4.76 -31.44 18.82
CA GLY A 152 3.35 -31.77 18.98
C GLY A 152 2.38 -30.59 18.92
N LEU A 153 2.85 -29.40 18.58
CA LEU A 153 1.99 -28.22 18.47
C LEU A 153 1.16 -28.29 17.19
N THR A 154 -0.14 -28.06 17.29
CA THR A 154 -1.04 -28.03 16.14
C THR A 154 -0.82 -26.76 15.35
N VAL A 155 -0.45 -26.86 14.07
CA VAL A 155 -0.16 -25.69 13.23
C VAL A 155 -0.90 -25.67 11.89
N ASN A 156 -1.31 -26.80 11.37
CA ASN A 156 -2.16 -26.94 10.18
C ASN A 156 -1.78 -26.00 9.04
N ARG A 157 -0.52 -26.06 8.61
CA ARG A 157 0.03 -25.14 7.61
C ARG A 157 0.62 -25.85 6.41
N TRP A 158 0.53 -25.20 5.26
CA TRP A 158 1.09 -25.66 3.98
C TRP A 158 2.05 -24.59 3.49
N LEU A 159 3.34 -24.89 3.46
CA LEU A 159 4.39 -23.89 3.21
C LEU A 159 5.04 -24.00 1.84
N THR A 160 4.81 -25.07 1.09
CA THR A 160 5.60 -25.38 -0.11
C THR A 160 4.99 -24.88 -1.40
N THR A 161 3.78 -24.36 -1.38
CA THR A 161 3.20 -23.59 -2.47
C THR A 161 2.83 -22.21 -1.93
N GLY A 162 3.22 -21.19 -2.66
CA GLY A 162 2.95 -19.82 -2.27
C GLY A 162 1.96 -19.13 -3.21
N PHE A 163 1.39 -18.03 -2.76
CA PHE A 163 0.41 -17.25 -3.51
C PHE A 163 0.73 -15.77 -3.39
N LEU A 164 0.94 -15.12 -4.53
CA LEU A 164 1.23 -13.69 -4.59
C LEU A 164 0.02 -13.00 -5.23
N ALA A 165 -0.76 -12.32 -4.42
CA ALA A 165 -2.04 -11.76 -4.85
C ALA A 165 -1.87 -10.37 -5.47
N ALA A 166 -2.84 -9.99 -6.28
CA ALA A 166 -2.90 -8.68 -6.92
C ALA A 166 -3.21 -7.59 -5.90
N SER A 167 -2.86 -6.35 -6.25
CA SER A 167 -3.30 -5.17 -5.50
C SER A 167 -4.05 -4.17 -6.37
N ALA A 168 -4.39 -4.57 -7.59
CA ALA A 168 -5.21 -3.73 -8.49
C ALA A 168 -6.52 -4.42 -8.84
N SER A 169 -6.76 -5.64 -8.36
CA SER A 169 -8.05 -6.30 -8.51
C SER A 169 -9.05 -5.71 -7.50
N SER A 170 -10.31 -6.06 -7.66
CA SER A 170 -11.36 -5.55 -6.79
C SER A 170 -11.24 -6.09 -5.37
N ASN A 171 -11.84 -5.37 -4.43
CA ASN A 171 -11.94 -5.84 -3.04
C ASN A 171 -12.64 -7.20 -2.98
N GLU A 172 -13.66 -7.39 -3.80
CA GLU A 172 -14.45 -8.63 -3.81
C GLU A 172 -13.60 -9.82 -4.25
N SER A 173 -12.81 -9.65 -5.33
CA SER A 173 -11.90 -10.70 -5.78
C SER A 173 -10.84 -11.01 -4.74
N GLY A 174 -10.29 -9.97 -4.11
CA GLY A 174 -9.27 -10.14 -3.08
C GLY A 174 -9.82 -10.84 -1.85
N TYR A 175 -11.04 -10.50 -1.45
CA TYR A 175 -11.69 -11.16 -0.32
C TYR A 175 -11.82 -12.67 -0.56
N LEU A 176 -12.33 -13.05 -1.75
CA LEU A 176 -12.49 -14.47 -2.08
C LEU A 176 -11.14 -15.17 -2.15
N THR A 177 -10.13 -14.51 -2.74
CA THR A 177 -8.77 -15.06 -2.80
C THR A 177 -8.26 -15.39 -1.40
N HIS A 178 -8.41 -14.47 -0.44
CA HIS A 178 -7.94 -14.67 0.92
C HIS A 178 -8.67 -15.84 1.60
N LYS A 179 -9.99 -15.87 1.44
CA LYS A 179 -10.83 -16.93 2.00
C LYS A 179 -10.36 -18.32 1.51
N VAL A 180 -10.12 -18.45 0.21
CA VAL A 180 -9.68 -19.70 -0.39
C VAL A 180 -8.26 -20.06 0.10
N VAL A 181 -7.34 -19.09 0.06
CA VAL A 181 -5.94 -19.33 0.40
C VAL A 181 -5.80 -19.82 1.85
N ARG A 182 -6.53 -19.20 2.79
CA ARG A 182 -6.45 -19.63 4.18
C ARG A 182 -7.08 -21.00 4.42
N SER A 183 -8.13 -21.34 3.66
CA SER A 183 -8.75 -22.67 3.78
C SER A 183 -7.76 -23.78 3.40
N LEU A 184 -6.81 -23.46 2.53
CA LEU A 184 -5.78 -24.43 2.11
C LEU A 184 -4.63 -24.52 3.11
N GLY A 185 -4.55 -23.62 4.09
CA GLY A 185 -3.48 -23.60 5.07
C GLY A 185 -2.23 -22.85 4.62
N MET A 186 -2.30 -22.08 3.55
CA MET A 186 -1.14 -21.36 3.01
C MET A 186 -0.75 -20.19 3.91
N LEU A 187 0.55 -20.08 4.19
CA LEU A 187 1.17 -18.94 4.88
C LEU A 187 2.09 -18.14 3.96
N ALA A 188 2.61 -18.76 2.90
CA ALA A 188 3.43 -18.07 1.89
C ALA A 188 2.47 -17.28 0.98
N PHE A 189 1.96 -16.16 1.47
CA PHE A 189 0.86 -15.42 0.89
C PHE A 189 1.09 -13.93 1.09
N ASP A 190 1.20 -13.18 0.00
CA ASP A 190 1.45 -11.73 0.07
C ASP A 190 0.81 -11.04 -1.13
N ASN A 191 0.91 -9.69 -1.16
CA ASN A 191 0.51 -8.91 -2.32
C ASN A 191 1.48 -7.75 -2.54
N GLN A 192 1.20 -6.87 -3.51
CA GLN A 192 2.10 -5.76 -3.82
C GLN A 192 2.35 -4.82 -2.64
N ALA A 193 1.49 -4.80 -1.62
CA ALA A 193 1.73 -3.98 -0.42
C ALA A 193 3.08 -4.32 0.23
N ARG A 194 3.51 -5.59 0.13
CA ARG A 194 4.80 -5.99 0.70
C ARG A 194 5.96 -5.26 0.05
N VAL A 195 5.89 -4.97 -1.23
CA VAL A 195 6.90 -4.17 -1.92
C VAL A 195 6.56 -2.68 -2.02
N UNK A 196 5.37 -2.30 -1.50
CA UNK A 196 5.00 -1.04 -1.63
C UNK A 196 4.96 -0.36 -0.39
N HIS A 197 3.90 -0.50 0.29
CA HIS A 197 3.65 0.30 1.50
C HIS A 197 3.53 -0.56 2.78
N GLY A 198 4.17 -1.73 2.80
CA GLY A 198 4.29 -2.50 4.04
C GLY A 198 4.83 -1.63 5.19
N PRO A 199 5.87 -0.83 4.96
CA PRO A 199 6.39 0.04 6.02
C PRO A 199 5.39 1.06 6.57
N THR A 200 4.42 1.51 5.79
CA THR A 200 3.38 2.41 6.31
C THR A 200 2.56 1.72 7.39
N VAL A 201 2.17 0.46 7.15
CA VAL A 201 1.45 -0.31 8.16
C VAL A 201 2.35 -0.54 9.38
N ALA A 202 3.59 -0.96 9.15
CA ALA A 202 4.54 -1.31 10.22
C ALA A 202 4.94 -0.11 11.07
N SER A 203 4.87 1.12 10.53
CA SER A 203 5.31 2.32 11.24
C SER A 203 4.16 3.11 11.89
N LEU A 204 3.08 3.34 11.13
CA LEU A 204 2.00 4.18 11.64
C LEU A 204 1.11 3.43 12.62
N ALA A 205 1.02 2.10 12.52
CA ALA A 205 0.27 1.33 13.51
C ALA A 205 0.89 1.43 14.91
N PRO A 206 2.22 1.22 15.10
CA PRO A 206 2.81 1.44 16.42
C PRO A 206 2.79 2.90 16.88
N THR A 207 2.64 3.85 15.97
CA THR A 207 2.64 5.29 16.30
C THR A 207 1.23 5.79 16.62
N PHE A 208 0.31 5.62 15.68
CA PHE A 208 -1.06 6.14 15.77
C PHE A 208 -2.10 5.07 16.08
N GLY A 209 -1.76 3.80 15.86
CA GLY A 209 -2.68 2.69 15.99
C GLY A 209 -3.19 2.12 14.68
N ARG A 210 -2.99 2.81 13.56
CA ARG A 210 -3.49 2.40 12.25
C ARG A 210 -2.49 2.80 11.16
N GLY A 211 -2.17 1.88 10.28
CA GLY A 211 -1.22 2.10 9.20
C GLY A 211 -1.87 2.50 7.89
N ALA A 212 -2.38 3.71 7.80
CA ALA A 212 -3.05 4.22 6.61
C ALA A 212 -2.89 5.74 6.53
N MET A 213 -3.21 6.29 5.35
CA MET A 213 -3.30 7.73 5.18
C MET A 213 -4.28 8.29 6.22
N THR A 214 -3.84 9.23 7.03
CA THR A 214 -4.69 9.76 8.11
C THR A 214 -5.78 10.69 7.58
N ASN A 215 -5.50 11.38 6.48
CA ASN A 215 -6.42 12.29 5.84
C ASN A 215 -6.85 11.70 4.47
N HIS A 216 -7.07 12.54 3.45
CA HIS A 216 -7.49 12.06 2.14
C HIS A 216 -7.13 13.09 1.06
N TRP A 217 -7.32 12.72 -0.22
CA TRP A 217 -6.82 13.52 -1.32
C TRP A 217 -7.34 14.96 -1.32
N THR A 218 -8.66 15.13 -1.23
CA THR A 218 -9.26 16.46 -1.33
C THR A 218 -8.96 17.34 -0.12
N ASP A 219 -8.64 16.74 1.02
CA ASP A 219 -8.28 17.45 2.22
C ASP A 219 -6.96 18.21 2.10
N ILE A 220 -6.07 17.79 1.21
CA ILE A 220 -4.77 18.46 1.02
C ILE A 220 -4.95 19.94 0.74
N LYS A 221 -6.05 20.33 0.08
CA LYS A 221 -6.33 21.75 -0.22
C LYS A 221 -6.37 22.63 1.04
N ASN A 222 -6.58 22.04 2.22
CA ASN A 222 -6.70 22.79 3.47
C ASN A 222 -5.35 23.08 4.14
N ALA A 223 -4.24 22.55 3.60
CA ALA A 223 -2.91 22.70 4.20
C ALA A 223 -2.38 24.13 4.06
N ASP A 224 -1.60 24.58 5.06
CA ASP A 224 -0.80 25.82 4.98
C ASP A 224 0.60 25.52 4.45
N VAL A 225 1.12 24.32 4.75
CA VAL A 225 2.41 23.84 4.25
C VAL A 225 2.21 22.40 3.76
N VAL A 226 2.79 22.09 2.62
CA VAL A 226 2.85 20.72 2.11
C VAL A 226 4.32 20.34 2.05
N LEU A 227 4.69 19.28 2.74
CA LEU A 227 6.03 18.69 2.64
C LEU A 227 5.93 17.42 1.81
N ILE A 228 6.59 17.38 0.66
CA ILE A 228 6.73 16.16 -0.14
C ILE A 228 8.16 15.66 0.06
N MET A 229 8.27 14.50 0.69
CA MET A 229 9.55 13.87 0.95
C MET A 229 9.33 12.36 0.87
N GLY A 230 10.22 11.65 0.23
CA GLY A 230 10.02 10.23 0.00
C GLY A 230 8.96 9.92 -1.04
N GLY A 231 8.64 10.88 -1.90
CA GLY A 231 7.65 10.73 -2.94
C GLY A 231 7.75 11.79 -4.01
N ASN A 232 7.05 11.59 -5.12
CA ASN A 232 7.03 12.52 -6.24
C ASN A 232 5.61 12.55 -6.80
N ALA A 233 4.72 13.23 -6.08
CA ALA A 233 3.29 13.19 -6.36
C ALA A 233 2.94 13.75 -7.74
N ALA A 234 3.68 14.78 -8.22
CA ALA A 234 3.37 15.38 -9.52
C ALA A 234 3.57 14.39 -10.67
N GLU A 235 4.46 13.40 -10.53
CA GLU A 235 4.73 12.43 -11.58
C GLU A 235 4.05 11.08 -11.33
N ALA A 236 4.09 10.60 -10.08
CA ALA A 236 3.55 9.27 -9.77
C ALA A 236 2.05 9.29 -9.47
N HIS A 237 1.53 10.43 -9.00
CA HIS A 237 0.12 10.58 -8.60
C HIS A 237 -0.45 11.91 -9.15
N PRO A 238 -0.39 12.13 -10.48
CA PRO A 238 -0.58 13.48 -11.02
C PRO A 238 -1.96 14.09 -10.71
N CYS A 239 -3.02 13.30 -10.81
CA CYS A 239 -4.37 13.84 -10.55
C CYS A 239 -4.61 14.14 -9.06
N GLY A 240 -3.82 13.50 -8.18
CA GLY A 240 -3.83 13.85 -6.76
C GLY A 240 -3.03 15.11 -6.46
N PHE A 241 -1.99 15.38 -7.23
CA PHE A 241 -1.16 16.57 -7.06
C PHE A 241 -1.97 17.86 -7.27
N LYS A 242 -3.09 17.80 -8.01
CA LYS A 242 -3.95 18.98 -8.18
C LYS A 242 -4.35 19.58 -6.83
N TRP A 243 -4.49 18.76 -5.79
CA TRP A 243 -4.91 19.25 -4.47
C TRP A 243 -3.80 20.05 -3.78
N VAL A 244 -2.53 19.78 -4.12
CA VAL A 244 -1.41 20.63 -3.72
C VAL A 244 -1.54 22.00 -4.42
N VAL A 245 -1.82 21.98 -5.73
CA VAL A 245 -2.01 23.22 -6.50
C VAL A 245 -3.21 23.99 -5.96
N GLU A 246 -4.31 23.30 -5.61
CA GLU A 246 -5.48 23.92 -4.98
C GLU A 246 -5.10 24.60 -3.66
N ALA A 247 -4.28 23.93 -2.84
CA ALA A 247 -3.82 24.51 -1.57
C ALA A 247 -3.01 25.79 -1.81
N LYS A 248 -2.12 25.77 -2.81
CA LYS A 248 -1.33 26.96 -3.17
C LYS A 248 -2.23 28.09 -3.66
N GLN A 249 -3.19 27.77 -4.52
CA GLN A 249 -4.04 28.77 -5.16
C GLN A 249 -5.02 29.40 -4.19
N HIS A 250 -5.66 28.59 -3.36
CA HIS A 250 -6.79 29.07 -2.54
C HIS A 250 -6.43 29.29 -1.08
N ASN A 251 -5.37 28.66 -0.59
CA ASN A 251 -4.98 28.77 0.81
C ASN A 251 -3.56 29.33 0.98
N LYS A 252 -2.94 29.77 -0.12
CA LYS A 252 -1.59 30.33 -0.14
C LYS A 252 -0.54 29.38 0.48
N ALA A 253 -0.77 28.09 0.35
CA ALA A 253 0.11 27.07 0.93
C ALA A 253 1.51 27.16 0.34
N LYS A 254 2.49 26.82 1.15
CA LYS A 254 3.89 26.67 0.69
C LYS A 254 4.20 25.21 0.47
N LEU A 255 4.84 24.90 -0.65
CA LEU A 255 5.26 23.55 -0.97
C LEU A 255 6.76 23.43 -0.77
N VAL A 256 7.17 22.48 0.06
CA VAL A 256 8.57 22.14 0.33
C VAL A 256 8.80 20.73 -0.20
N VAL A 257 9.86 20.54 -0.99
CA VAL A 257 10.22 19.22 -1.53
C VAL A 257 11.67 18.90 -1.13
N VAL A 258 11.85 17.71 -0.57
CA VAL A 258 13.16 17.15 -0.23
C VAL A 258 13.30 15.84 -0.99
N ASP A 259 14.27 15.75 -1.89
CA ASP A 259 14.40 14.62 -2.80
C ASP A 259 15.81 14.54 -3.36
N PRO A 260 16.35 13.35 -3.63
CA PRO A 260 17.64 13.25 -4.29
C PRO A 260 17.67 13.87 -5.69
N ARG A 261 16.53 13.97 -6.34
CA ARG A 261 16.40 14.45 -7.71
C ARG A 261 15.44 15.64 -7.75
N PHE A 262 15.78 16.68 -8.49
CA PHE A 262 14.88 17.79 -8.75
C PHE A 262 13.85 17.32 -9.78
N ASN A 263 12.70 16.90 -9.26
CA ASN A 263 11.64 16.27 -10.03
C ASN A 263 10.51 17.26 -10.32
N ARG A 264 9.43 16.80 -10.95
CA ARG A 264 8.32 17.70 -11.30
C ARG A 264 7.59 18.25 -10.07
N SER A 265 7.55 17.52 -8.96
CA SER A 265 7.03 18.08 -7.70
C SER A 265 7.92 19.23 -7.24
N ALA A 266 9.24 19.06 -7.33
CA ALA A 266 10.19 20.09 -6.96
C ALA A 266 10.06 21.33 -7.84
N SER A 267 9.74 21.15 -9.13
CA SER A 267 9.57 22.29 -10.05
C SER A 267 8.41 23.22 -9.65
N GLN A 268 7.49 22.72 -8.84
CA GLN A 268 6.34 23.50 -8.36
C GLN A 268 6.55 23.99 -6.92
N ALA A 269 7.69 23.63 -6.31
CA ALA A 269 7.94 23.92 -4.89
C ALA A 269 8.34 25.39 -4.67
N ASP A 270 7.96 25.90 -3.52
CA ASP A 270 8.46 27.18 -3.02
C ASP A 270 9.90 27.01 -2.53
N PHE A 271 10.27 25.79 -2.12
CA PHE A 271 11.65 25.49 -1.72
C PHE A 271 11.97 24.01 -1.96
N TYR A 272 13.17 23.76 -2.47
CA TYR A 272 13.69 22.42 -2.74
C TYR A 272 15.04 22.23 -2.04
N ALA A 273 15.23 21.09 -1.40
CA ALA A 273 16.49 20.69 -0.80
C ALA A 273 16.90 19.31 -1.30
N PRO A 274 18.16 19.14 -1.77
CA PRO A 274 18.64 17.81 -2.15
C PRO A 274 18.98 16.98 -0.93
N ILE A 275 18.98 15.64 -1.09
CA ILE A 275 19.31 14.72 -0.02
C ILE A 275 20.00 13.48 -0.62
N ARG A 276 20.94 12.91 0.13
CA ARG A 276 21.52 11.61 -0.25
C ARG A 276 20.51 10.50 0.03
N THR A 277 20.40 9.56 -0.90
CA THR A 277 19.48 8.42 -0.73
C THR A 277 19.78 7.68 0.57
N GLY A 278 18.72 7.30 1.29
CA GLY A 278 18.83 6.49 2.50
C GLY A 278 19.13 7.25 3.77
N THR A 279 19.11 8.59 3.75
CA THR A 279 19.49 9.38 4.92
C THR A 279 18.33 10.19 5.51
N ASP A 280 17.11 9.82 5.20
CA ASP A 280 15.93 10.57 5.57
C ASP A 280 15.74 10.63 7.09
N ILE A 281 16.13 9.58 7.83
CA ILE A 281 16.03 9.58 9.30
C ILE A 281 16.97 10.65 9.88
N ALA A 282 18.19 10.78 9.33
CA ALA A 282 19.12 11.81 9.81
C ALA A 282 18.56 13.22 9.56
N PHE A 283 17.97 13.44 8.38
CA PHE A 283 17.35 14.72 8.04
C PHE A 283 16.20 15.03 8.99
N LEU A 284 15.26 14.10 9.13
CA LEU A 284 14.07 14.31 9.95
C LEU A 284 14.40 14.31 11.44
N GLY A 285 15.42 13.53 11.87
CA GLY A 285 15.93 13.61 13.23
C GLY A 285 16.47 14.99 13.54
N GLY A 286 17.15 15.59 12.55
CA GLY A 286 17.59 16.97 12.65
C GLY A 286 16.44 17.95 12.75
N VAL A 287 15.33 17.68 12.03
CA VAL A 287 14.12 18.50 12.15
C VAL A 287 13.56 18.40 13.57
N ILE A 288 13.47 17.19 14.11
CA ILE A 288 12.99 16.99 15.49
C ILE A 288 13.86 17.80 16.45
N ASN A 289 15.19 17.70 16.33
CA ASN A 289 16.11 18.47 17.16
C ASN A 289 15.84 19.98 17.04
N TYR A 290 15.68 20.47 15.81
CA TYR A 290 15.42 21.89 15.56
C TYR A 290 14.13 22.33 16.25
N LEU A 291 13.06 21.54 16.11
CA LEU A 291 11.75 21.90 16.69
C LEU A 291 11.85 21.97 18.22
N ILE A 292 12.53 21.01 18.85
CA ILE A 292 12.65 20.97 20.31
C ILE A 292 13.58 22.09 20.80
N ALA A 293 14.75 22.24 20.16
CA ALA A 293 15.76 23.21 20.58
C ALA A 293 15.28 24.66 20.44
N ASN A 294 14.41 24.94 19.47
CA ASN A 294 13.89 26.28 19.22
C ASN A 294 12.46 26.46 19.73
N ASP A 295 11.97 25.52 20.51
CA ASP A 295 10.63 25.55 21.09
C ASP A 295 9.54 25.79 20.04
N LYS A 296 9.66 25.09 18.90
CA LYS A 296 8.69 25.15 17.82
C LYS A 296 7.78 23.92 17.84
N ILE A 297 7.11 23.73 18.99
CA ILE A 297 6.19 22.61 19.16
C ILE A 297 4.83 23.14 19.61
N HIS A 298 3.78 22.39 19.31
CA HIS A 298 2.41 22.74 19.71
C HIS A 298 2.17 22.15 21.10
N HIS A 299 2.57 22.87 22.15
CA HIS A 299 2.63 22.35 23.52
C HIS A 299 1.33 21.70 24.00
N GLU A 300 0.19 22.37 23.84
CA GLU A 300 -1.09 21.83 24.30
C GLU A 300 -1.43 20.50 23.64
N TYR A 301 -1.25 20.43 22.33
CA TYR A 301 -1.52 19.21 21.55
C TYR A 301 -0.58 18.08 22.00
N VAL A 302 0.72 18.36 22.03
CA VAL A 302 1.73 17.32 22.29
C VAL A 302 1.53 16.75 23.70
N LYS A 303 1.31 17.61 24.67
CA LYS A 303 1.13 17.18 26.06
C LYS A 303 -0.15 16.36 26.22
N SER A 304 -1.22 16.73 25.56
CA SER A 304 -2.53 16.10 25.72
C SER A 304 -2.69 14.83 24.90
N TYR A 305 -2.08 14.76 23.71
CA TYR A 305 -2.40 13.74 22.71
C TYR A 305 -1.23 12.83 22.33
N THR A 306 -0.10 12.93 23.03
CA THR A 306 1.04 12.05 22.80
C THR A 306 1.52 11.47 24.15
N ASP A 307 2.48 10.54 24.05
CA ASP A 307 3.09 9.90 25.21
C ASP A 307 4.25 10.71 25.81
N MET A 308 4.33 12.02 25.48
CA MET A 308 5.52 12.80 25.95
C MET A 308 5.69 12.79 27.47
N THR A 309 4.58 12.69 28.23
CA THR A 309 4.63 12.71 29.70
C THR A 309 4.81 11.32 30.32
N PHE A 310 4.79 10.27 29.51
CA PHE A 310 4.85 8.89 30.01
C PHE A 310 6.29 8.55 30.43
N ILE A 311 6.43 7.75 31.50
CA ILE A 311 7.72 7.35 32.02
C ILE A 311 8.09 5.97 31.45
N VAL A 312 9.32 5.84 30.95
CA VAL A 312 9.84 4.62 30.35
C VAL A 312 10.57 3.80 31.43
N ARG A 313 10.50 2.49 31.34
CA ARG A 313 11.13 1.55 32.28
C ARG A 313 12.63 1.83 32.43
N GLU A 314 13.16 1.59 33.63
CA GLU A 314 14.56 1.82 33.96
C GLU A 314 15.54 0.99 33.13
N ASP A 315 15.11 -0.18 32.65
CA ASP A 315 15.98 -1.09 31.90
C ASP A 315 16.07 -0.75 30.41
N TYR A 316 15.32 0.23 29.92
CA TYR A 316 15.51 0.74 28.56
C TYR A 316 16.82 1.53 28.50
N ALA A 317 17.61 1.29 27.46
CA ALA A 317 18.86 2.01 27.23
C ALA A 317 19.17 2.08 25.73
N PHE A 318 20.00 3.06 25.38
CA PHE A 318 20.51 3.24 24.04
C PHE A 318 21.97 3.65 24.16
N GLU A 319 22.86 2.91 23.51
CA GLU A 319 24.31 3.20 23.59
C GLU A 319 24.99 2.84 22.28
N ASN A 320 25.75 3.78 21.75
CA ASN A 320 26.56 3.58 20.54
C ASN A 320 25.75 3.01 19.35
N GLY A 321 24.51 3.49 19.17
CA GLY A 321 23.67 3.09 18.06
C GLY A 321 22.85 1.82 18.28
N ILE A 322 22.96 1.21 19.45
CA ILE A 322 22.28 -0.07 19.73
C ILE A 322 21.36 0.14 20.94
N PHE A 323 20.13 -0.33 20.81
CA PHE A 323 19.15 -0.30 21.91
C PHE A 323 19.34 -1.52 22.82
N SER A 324 18.81 -1.41 24.03
CA SER A 324 18.86 -2.52 24.99
C SER A 324 18.15 -3.76 24.43
N GLY A 325 18.72 -4.93 24.75
CA GLY A 325 18.13 -6.22 24.38
C GLY A 325 18.68 -6.83 23.10
N TYR A 326 19.75 -6.29 22.52
CA TYR A 326 20.26 -6.75 21.24
C TYR A 326 20.96 -8.12 21.33
N ASP A 327 20.59 -9.03 20.44
CA ASP A 327 21.24 -10.33 20.26
C ASP A 327 21.93 -10.29 18.88
N GLU A 328 23.23 -10.08 18.89
CA GLU A 328 24.03 -9.92 17.66
C GLU A 328 23.97 -11.15 16.77
N ALA A 329 24.01 -12.35 17.36
CA ALA A 329 24.02 -13.59 16.59
C ALA A 329 22.72 -13.77 15.79
N LYS A 330 21.61 -13.33 16.35
CA LYS A 330 20.30 -13.44 15.72
C LYS A 330 19.89 -12.20 14.94
N ARG A 331 20.66 -11.11 15.06
CA ARG A 331 20.30 -9.80 14.48
C ARG A 331 18.88 -9.41 14.91
N LYS A 332 18.63 -9.48 16.19
CA LYS A 332 17.30 -9.32 16.77
C LYS A 332 17.36 -8.66 18.13
N TYR A 333 16.28 -8.00 18.50
CA TYR A 333 16.16 -7.41 19.84
C TYR A 333 15.15 -8.19 20.69
N ASP A 334 15.50 -8.39 21.96
CA ASP A 334 14.52 -8.66 23.02
C ASP A 334 13.94 -7.30 23.40
N LYS A 335 12.67 -7.07 23.11
CA LYS A 335 12.05 -5.77 23.24
C LYS A 335 11.37 -5.54 24.59
N SER A 336 11.59 -6.44 25.57
CA SER A 336 10.91 -6.36 26.87
C SER A 336 11.21 -5.08 27.65
N SER A 337 12.40 -4.49 27.42
CA SER A 337 12.75 -3.22 28.09
C SER A 337 12.15 -1.99 27.40
N TRP A 338 11.57 -2.14 26.21
CA TRP A 338 10.99 -1.02 25.47
C TRP A 338 9.53 -0.85 25.85
N GLU A 339 9.30 -0.48 27.12
CA GLU A 339 7.95 -0.36 27.67
C GLU A 339 7.86 0.83 28.61
N TYR A 340 6.62 1.27 28.84
CA TYR A 340 6.36 2.27 29.86
C TYR A 340 6.43 1.65 31.25
N GLU A 341 6.74 2.47 32.25
CA GLU A 341 6.62 2.07 33.66
C GLU A 341 5.15 2.07 34.03
N ILE A 342 4.72 1.00 34.71
CA ILE A 342 3.33 0.87 35.16
C ILE A 342 3.31 1.19 36.65
N GLY A 343 2.44 2.12 37.03
CA GLY A 343 2.28 2.54 38.42
C GLY A 343 1.53 1.53 39.28
N LYS A 344 1.46 1.78 40.55
CA LYS A 344 0.78 0.91 41.54
C LYS A 344 -0.72 0.77 41.23
N ASP A 345 -1.29 1.76 40.57
CA ASP A 345 -2.72 1.73 40.12
C ASP A 345 -2.96 0.86 38.91
N GLY A 346 -1.91 0.28 38.34
CA GLY A 346 -2.04 -0.56 37.15
C GLY A 346 -2.04 0.18 35.82
N TYR A 347 -1.89 1.48 35.83
CA TYR A 347 -1.86 2.33 34.65
C TYR A 347 -0.48 2.91 34.42
N VAL A 348 -0.26 3.46 33.23
CA VAL A 348 1.02 4.07 32.86
C VAL A 348 1.37 5.20 33.84
N ALA A 349 2.62 5.18 34.32
CA ALA A 349 3.16 6.27 35.17
C ALA A 349 3.45 7.48 34.26
N THR A 350 3.07 8.67 34.71
CA THR A 350 3.27 9.91 33.96
C THR A 350 3.87 11.02 34.83
N ASP A 351 4.52 11.96 34.16
CA ASP A 351 5.01 13.19 34.81
C ASP A 351 4.62 14.38 33.93
N PRO A 352 3.46 15.00 34.20
CA PRO A 352 3.02 16.17 33.43
C PRO A 352 3.96 17.37 33.53
N THR A 353 4.85 17.42 34.54
CA THR A 353 5.80 18.53 34.67
C THR A 353 7.01 18.39 33.73
N LEU A 354 7.20 17.19 33.13
CA LEU A 354 8.32 16.86 32.24
C LEU A 354 9.70 17.00 32.96
N GLN A 355 9.73 16.81 34.27
CA GLN A 355 10.97 16.88 35.06
C GLN A 355 11.64 15.52 35.19
N HIS A 356 10.88 14.43 35.10
CA HIS A 356 11.43 13.08 35.23
C HIS A 356 12.40 12.78 34.06
N PRO A 357 13.64 12.37 34.37
CA PRO A 357 14.62 12.17 33.29
C PRO A 357 14.27 11.05 32.34
N ARG A 358 13.38 10.15 32.71
CA ARG A 358 12.97 9.04 31.88
C ARG A 358 11.58 9.24 31.27
N CYS A 359 11.01 10.45 31.35
CA CYS A 359 9.79 10.67 30.57
C CYS A 359 10.15 10.69 29.08
N VAL A 360 9.21 10.26 28.25
CA VAL A 360 9.44 10.10 26.81
C VAL A 360 10.03 11.38 26.20
N PHE A 361 9.51 12.55 26.58
CA PHE A 361 10.00 13.81 26.02
C PHE A 361 11.49 14.02 26.28
N ASN A 362 11.95 13.77 27.52
CA ASN A 362 13.36 13.97 27.88
C ASN A 362 14.26 12.94 27.19
N LEU A 363 13.81 11.69 27.09
CA LEU A 363 14.57 10.66 26.36
C LEU A 363 14.67 11.02 24.87
N MET A 364 13.57 11.49 24.29
CA MET A 364 13.55 11.89 22.87
C MET A 364 14.43 13.10 22.63
N LYS A 365 14.36 14.09 23.50
CA LYS A 365 15.19 15.29 23.42
C LYS A 365 16.69 14.94 23.43
N ALA A 366 17.10 14.05 24.36
CA ALA A 366 18.49 13.59 24.42
C ALA A 366 18.88 12.83 23.15
N HIS A 367 18.00 11.94 22.69
CA HIS A 367 18.27 11.12 21.52
C HIS A 367 18.52 11.97 20.26
N TYR A 368 17.65 12.97 20.02
CA TYR A 368 17.74 13.76 18.78
C TYR A 368 18.67 14.96 18.90
N SER A 369 19.16 15.29 20.09
CA SER A 369 20.16 16.37 20.24
C SER A 369 21.46 16.07 19.49
N ARG A 370 21.73 14.81 19.16
CA ARG A 370 22.89 14.38 18.40
C ARG A 370 22.77 14.74 16.91
N TYR A 371 21.55 14.98 16.44
CA TYR A 371 21.27 15.31 15.03
C TYR A 371 21.37 16.83 14.84
N THR A 372 22.58 17.36 14.97
CA THR A 372 22.81 18.79 14.77
C THR A 372 22.72 19.15 13.29
N PRO A 373 22.46 20.42 12.96
CA PRO A 373 22.48 20.82 11.53
C PRO A 373 23.78 20.45 10.81
N GLU A 374 24.92 20.51 11.52
CA GLU A 374 26.22 20.13 10.97
C GLU A 374 26.27 18.63 10.66
N MET A 375 25.74 17.80 11.57
CA MET A 375 25.71 16.34 11.36
C MET A 375 24.77 15.99 10.22
N VAL A 376 23.62 16.66 10.13
CA VAL A 376 22.68 16.45 9.02
C VAL A 376 23.38 16.74 7.69
N GLU A 377 24.09 17.87 7.59
CA GLU A 377 24.82 18.20 6.36
C GLU A 377 25.86 17.13 6.02
N LYS A 378 26.63 16.67 7.01
CA LYS A 378 27.65 15.63 6.79
C LYS A 378 27.06 14.33 6.23
N ILE A 379 25.94 13.87 6.81
CA ILE A 379 25.33 12.58 6.45
C ILE A 379 24.52 12.71 5.15
N CYS A 380 23.67 13.73 5.07
CA CYS A 380 22.68 13.86 4.02
C CYS A 380 23.18 14.56 2.77
N GLY A 381 24.26 15.29 2.87
CA GLY A 381 24.74 16.10 1.75
C GLY A 381 23.85 17.31 1.46
N THR A 382 22.83 17.53 2.27
CA THR A 382 21.98 18.72 2.16
C THR A 382 22.75 19.90 2.73
N PRO A 383 22.97 20.99 1.98
CA PRO A 383 23.62 22.16 2.55
C PRO A 383 22.89 22.63 3.81
N LYS A 384 23.67 22.99 4.83
CA LYS A 384 23.15 23.39 6.13
C LYS A 384 22.08 24.50 6.03
N ASP A 385 22.35 25.52 5.19
CA ASP A 385 21.41 26.64 5.02
C ASP A 385 20.08 26.16 4.43
N LYS A 386 20.12 25.20 3.53
CA LYS A 386 18.91 24.63 2.93
C LYS A 386 18.14 23.79 3.94
N PHE A 387 18.85 22.99 4.74
CA PHE A 387 18.21 22.22 5.81
C PHE A 387 17.51 23.16 6.79
N LEU A 388 18.18 24.22 7.22
CA LEU A 388 17.61 25.17 8.17
C LEU A 388 16.39 25.90 7.57
N LYS A 389 16.43 26.17 6.25
CA LYS A 389 15.29 26.80 5.58
C LYS A 389 14.06 25.88 5.57
N VAL A 390 14.28 24.59 5.34
CA VAL A 390 13.19 23.61 5.44
C VAL A 390 12.61 23.63 6.87
N CYS A 391 13.47 23.59 7.88
CA CYS A 391 13.03 23.64 9.28
C CYS A 391 12.21 24.91 9.58
N GLU A 392 12.70 26.06 9.11
CA GLU A 392 11.98 27.32 9.29
C GLU A 392 10.59 27.29 8.68
N MET A 393 10.49 26.80 7.45
CA MET A 393 9.20 26.79 6.75
C MET A 393 8.18 25.87 7.41
N ILE A 394 8.59 24.66 7.79
CA ILE A 394 7.63 23.69 8.37
C ILE A 394 7.31 24.03 9.83
N SER A 395 8.23 24.65 10.56
CA SER A 395 8.01 24.97 11.97
C SER A 395 6.91 26.05 12.18
N SER A 396 6.55 26.76 11.11
CA SER A 396 5.43 27.72 11.18
C SER A 396 4.11 27.03 11.55
N THR A 397 4.02 25.72 11.34
CA THR A 397 2.78 24.99 11.62
C THR A 397 2.70 24.50 13.07
N SER A 398 3.63 24.87 13.93
CA SER A 398 3.46 24.66 15.38
C SER A 398 2.38 25.57 15.96
N ALA A 399 2.00 26.65 15.26
CA ALA A 399 0.91 27.53 15.69
C ALA A 399 -0.43 26.76 15.59
N PRO A 400 -1.34 26.97 16.56
CA PRO A 400 -2.61 26.21 16.58
C PRO A 400 -3.48 26.36 15.34
N ASN A 401 -3.36 27.49 14.64
CA ASN A 401 -4.19 27.79 13.47
C ASN A 401 -3.49 27.52 12.14
N ARG A 402 -2.36 26.80 12.14
CA ARG A 402 -1.66 26.46 10.91
C ARG A 402 -1.36 24.97 10.89
N VAL A 403 -1.41 24.38 9.72
CA VAL A 403 -1.22 22.92 9.58
C VAL A 403 -0.30 22.60 8.41
N MET A 404 0.43 21.50 8.55
CA MET A 404 1.23 20.93 7.48
C MET A 404 0.74 19.52 7.19
N THR A 405 0.65 19.17 5.90
CA THR A 405 0.51 17.77 5.51
C THR A 405 1.84 17.26 4.98
N ILE A 406 2.15 16.00 5.29
CA ILE A 406 3.29 15.29 4.69
C ILE A 406 2.73 14.31 3.66
N MET A 407 3.25 14.38 2.44
CA MET A 407 2.94 13.44 1.37
C MET A 407 4.20 12.63 1.06
N TYR A 408 4.13 11.31 1.20
CA TYR A 408 5.27 10.43 0.95
C TYR A 408 4.81 9.19 0.21
N ALA A 409 5.76 8.47 -0.36
CA ALA A 409 5.46 7.26 -1.11
C ALA A 409 6.63 6.28 -0.99
N LEU A 410 6.99 5.64 -2.10
CA LEU A 410 7.99 4.56 -2.12
C LEU A 410 9.41 5.05 -1.81
N GLY A 411 9.65 6.35 -1.96
CA GLY A 411 10.95 6.93 -1.59
C GLY A 411 11.27 6.81 -0.11
N TRP A 412 10.28 6.61 0.73
CA TRP A 412 10.49 6.27 2.13
C TRP A 412 10.32 4.76 2.38
N THR A 413 9.29 4.14 1.77
CA THR A 413 8.97 2.76 2.14
C THR A 413 10.00 1.75 1.66
N GLN A 414 10.69 2.03 0.56
CA GLN A 414 11.55 1.03 -0.09
C GLN A 414 13.01 1.20 0.32
N HIS A 415 13.25 1.18 1.64
CA HIS A 415 14.57 1.23 2.26
C HIS A 415 14.68 0.20 3.36
N SER A 416 15.89 -0.22 3.68
CA SER A 416 16.12 -1.12 4.82
C SER A 416 15.77 -0.47 6.16
N THR A 417 15.56 0.85 6.17
CA THR A 417 15.10 1.61 7.34
C THR A 417 13.77 2.32 7.06
N GLY A 418 13.00 1.83 6.09
CA GLY A 418 11.82 2.55 5.60
C GLY A 418 10.75 2.80 6.65
N SER A 419 10.47 1.82 7.50
CA SER A 419 9.47 1.99 8.55
C SER A 419 9.85 3.13 9.50
N GLN A 420 11.11 3.22 9.84
CA GLN A 420 11.57 4.28 10.76
C GLN A 420 11.65 5.64 10.07
N MET A 421 11.86 5.69 8.76
CA MET A 421 11.75 6.95 8.01
C MET A 421 10.35 7.54 8.17
N ILE A 422 9.33 6.71 7.96
CA ILE A 422 7.94 7.13 8.10
C ILE A 422 7.65 7.56 9.53
N ARG A 423 8.12 6.76 10.52
CA ARG A 423 7.91 7.11 11.92
C ARG A 423 8.54 8.46 12.27
N THR A 424 9.72 8.74 11.74
CA THR A 424 10.36 10.03 12.02
C THR A 424 9.51 11.19 11.51
N GLY A 425 8.96 11.04 10.29
CA GLY A 425 8.03 12.03 9.74
C GLY A 425 6.77 12.17 10.60
N ALA A 426 6.23 11.04 11.09
CA ALA A 426 5.07 11.06 11.97
C ALA A 426 5.36 11.80 13.27
N MET A 427 6.56 11.60 13.83
CA MET A 427 6.98 12.29 15.07
C MET A 427 7.08 13.81 14.85
N VAL A 428 7.58 14.23 13.68
CA VAL A 428 7.60 15.66 13.31
C VAL A 428 6.16 16.20 13.33
N GLN A 429 5.23 15.49 12.70
CA GLN A 429 3.82 15.91 12.64
C GLN A 429 3.18 15.98 14.03
N LEU A 430 3.55 15.05 14.91
CA LEU A 430 3.02 15.07 16.28
C LEU A 430 3.55 16.29 17.08
N LEU A 431 4.83 16.60 16.93
CA LEU A 431 5.42 17.78 17.61
C LEU A 431 4.73 19.07 17.15
N LEU A 432 4.38 19.14 15.87
CA LEU A 432 3.73 20.31 15.29
C LEU A 432 2.21 20.31 15.52
N GLY A 433 1.65 19.21 16.02
CA GLY A 433 0.21 19.11 16.29
C GLY A 433 -0.65 18.99 15.06
N ASN A 434 -0.18 18.31 14.02
CA ASN A 434 -0.82 18.28 12.70
C ASN A 434 -1.64 17.01 12.42
N ILE A 435 -1.69 16.05 13.34
CA ILE A 435 -2.45 14.81 13.11
C ILE A 435 -3.89 15.00 13.63
N GLY A 436 -4.87 14.57 12.85
CA GLY A 436 -6.29 14.64 13.19
C GLY A 436 -6.97 15.93 12.71
N LYS A 437 -6.22 16.78 12.03
CA LYS A 437 -6.72 18.10 11.60
C LYS A 437 -6.91 18.15 10.09
N ALA A 438 -7.89 18.91 9.65
CA ALA A 438 -8.08 19.21 8.23
C ALA A 438 -6.82 19.89 7.68
N GLY A 439 -6.30 19.38 6.59
CA GLY A 439 -5.08 19.89 5.97
C GLY A 439 -3.79 19.43 6.61
N GLY A 440 -3.90 18.59 7.64
CA GLY A 440 -2.73 18.00 8.31
C GLY A 440 -2.46 16.59 7.84
N GLY A 441 -1.87 15.81 8.72
CA GLY A 441 -1.77 14.37 8.54
C GLY A 441 -0.54 13.83 7.87
N MET A 442 -0.49 12.49 7.86
CA MET A 442 0.50 11.69 7.13
C MET A 442 -0.22 11.08 5.93
N ASN A 443 0.10 11.53 4.74
CA ASN A 443 -0.58 11.09 3.53
C ASN A 443 0.30 10.13 2.75
N ALA A 444 0.09 8.83 2.98
CA ALA A 444 0.79 7.74 2.30
C ALA A 444 0.21 7.56 0.91
N LEU A 445 1.00 7.87 -0.12
CA LEU A 445 0.56 7.76 -1.51
C LEU A 445 0.92 6.36 -2.03
N ARG A 446 -0.04 5.43 -1.96
CA ARG A 446 0.18 4.03 -2.32
C ARG A 446 0.49 3.88 -3.81
N GLY A 447 1.07 2.74 -4.19
CA GLY A 447 1.43 2.50 -5.58
C GLY A 447 0.22 2.19 -6.45
N HIS A 448 -0.49 1.12 -6.16
CA HIS A 448 -1.61 0.67 -7.00
C HIS A 448 -2.95 1.15 -6.46
N SER A 449 -3.96 1.11 -7.33
CA SER A 449 -5.28 1.67 -7.07
C SER A 449 -5.97 1.08 -5.85
N ASN A 450 -5.75 -0.19 -5.55
CA ASN A 450 -6.44 -0.89 -4.47
C ASN A 450 -5.50 -1.51 -3.43
N ILE A 451 -4.27 -1.00 -3.31
CA ILE A 451 -3.36 -1.49 -2.25
C ILE A 451 -4.01 -1.29 -0.88
N GLN A 452 -4.65 -0.13 -0.67
CA GLN A 452 -5.31 0.12 0.61
C GLN A 452 -6.39 -0.92 0.88
N GLY A 453 -7.26 -1.17 -0.10
CA GLY A 453 -8.39 -2.10 0.08
C GLY A 453 -7.93 -3.53 0.32
N LEU A 454 -6.98 -4.01 -0.47
CA LEU A 454 -6.54 -5.41 -0.33
C LEU A 454 -5.67 -5.62 0.91
N THR A 455 -4.99 -4.58 1.39
CA THR A 455 -4.32 -4.65 2.69
C THR A 455 -5.35 -4.63 3.82
N ASP A 456 -6.41 -3.83 3.71
CA ASP A 456 -7.52 -3.86 4.67
C ASP A 456 -8.15 -5.27 4.75
N LEU A 457 -8.19 -5.98 3.62
CA LEU A 457 -8.70 -7.36 3.57
C LEU A 457 -7.66 -8.39 4.01
N GLY A 458 -6.47 -7.95 4.40
CA GLY A 458 -5.49 -8.80 5.04
C GLY A 458 -4.69 -9.73 4.14
N LEU A 459 -4.53 -9.38 2.85
CA LEU A 459 -3.81 -10.26 1.91
C LEU A 459 -2.30 -10.19 2.14
N LEU A 460 -1.87 -10.50 3.36
CA LEU A 460 -0.47 -10.54 3.76
C LEU A 460 -0.24 -11.78 4.62
N SER A 461 0.98 -12.26 4.62
CA SER A 461 1.36 -13.54 5.21
C SER A 461 0.83 -13.77 6.63
N ASN A 462 0.87 -12.74 7.46
CA ASN A 462 0.56 -12.86 8.88
C ASN A 462 -0.82 -12.32 9.26
N LEU A 463 -1.64 -11.91 8.28
CA LEU A 463 -2.89 -11.21 8.58
C LEU A 463 -4.13 -12.01 8.19
N LEU A 464 -5.20 -11.70 8.88
CA LEU A 464 -6.58 -11.98 8.54
C LEU A 464 -7.24 -10.66 8.13
N PRO A 465 -8.44 -10.67 7.53
CA PRO A 465 -9.09 -9.42 7.16
C PRO A 465 -9.20 -8.45 8.34
N GLY A 466 -9.03 -7.17 8.06
CA GLY A 466 -9.16 -6.14 9.08
C GLY A 466 -7.96 -6.03 10.00
N TYR A 467 -6.78 -6.44 9.53
CA TYR A 467 -5.52 -6.33 10.30
C TYR A 467 -5.47 -7.20 11.56
N MET A 468 -6.37 -8.18 11.66
CA MET A 468 -6.23 -9.18 12.71
C MET A 468 -5.01 -10.05 12.38
N THR A 469 -4.29 -10.48 13.41
CA THR A 469 -3.10 -11.31 13.19
C THR A 469 -3.41 -12.79 13.39
N LEU A 470 -2.83 -13.62 12.51
CA LEU A 470 -2.87 -15.08 12.70
C LEU A 470 -2.14 -15.44 13.99
N ALA A 471 -2.52 -16.57 14.57
CA ALA A 471 -1.84 -17.10 15.75
C ALA A 471 -0.43 -17.55 15.42
N GLY A 472 0.47 -17.38 16.37
CA GLY A 472 1.77 -18.04 16.32
C GLY A 472 1.63 -19.48 16.81
N GLU A 473 2.61 -20.32 16.48
CA GLU A 473 2.54 -21.76 16.80
C GLU A 473 2.49 -22.03 18.31
N LYS A 474 2.93 -21.11 19.14
CA LYS A 474 2.84 -21.25 20.60
C LYS A 474 1.45 -20.95 21.14
N GLU A 475 0.59 -20.32 20.36
CA GLU A 475 -0.75 -19.91 20.77
C GLU A 475 -1.77 -21.02 20.50
N GLN A 476 -1.66 -22.09 21.27
CA GLN A 476 -2.50 -23.28 21.11
C GLN A 476 -3.89 -23.10 21.70
N ASP A 477 -4.03 -22.31 22.78
CA ASP A 477 -5.31 -22.07 23.44
C ASP A 477 -6.02 -20.89 22.83
N PHE A 478 -7.26 -21.09 22.40
CA PHE A 478 -8.05 -20.06 21.73
C PHE A 478 -8.27 -18.84 22.62
N GLN A 479 -8.63 -19.07 23.87
CA GLN A 479 -8.89 -17.94 24.80
C GLN A 479 -7.62 -17.14 25.07
N ALA A 480 -6.46 -17.82 25.19
CA ALA A 480 -5.19 -17.14 25.36
C ALA A 480 -4.84 -16.29 24.13
N TYR A 481 -5.13 -16.81 22.93
CA TYR A 481 -4.92 -16.06 21.69
C TYR A 481 -5.81 -14.81 21.68
N LEU A 482 -7.10 -14.93 22.01
CA LEU A 482 -7.99 -13.77 22.08
C LEU A 482 -7.51 -12.75 23.11
N ASN A 483 -7.12 -13.23 24.30
CA ASN A 483 -6.69 -12.33 25.39
C ASN A 483 -5.44 -11.54 25.01
N ALA A 484 -4.53 -12.17 24.25
CA ALA A 484 -3.29 -11.50 23.81
C ALA A 484 -3.56 -10.35 22.83
N ARG A 485 -4.68 -10.42 22.13
CA ARG A 485 -5.01 -9.41 21.10
C ARG A 485 -6.09 -8.43 21.54
N THR A 486 -6.77 -8.69 22.64
CA THR A 486 -7.79 -7.80 23.18
C THR A 486 -7.08 -6.77 24.06
N GLN A 487 -6.98 -5.55 23.56
CA GLN A 487 -6.23 -4.52 24.27
C GLN A 487 -6.91 -4.13 25.59
N LYS A 488 -6.10 -3.94 26.62
CA LYS A 488 -6.53 -3.44 27.92
C LYS A 488 -6.18 -1.97 28.03
N GLN A 489 -7.03 -1.21 28.73
CA GLN A 489 -6.78 0.22 28.95
C GLN A 489 -5.43 0.43 29.65
N MET A 490 -4.63 1.34 29.14
CA MET A 490 -3.37 1.72 29.78
C MET A 490 -3.50 3.03 30.57
N ARG A 491 -4.62 3.73 30.42
CA ARG A 491 -5.01 4.86 31.23
C ARG A 491 -6.51 4.72 31.52
N PRO A 492 -7.00 5.27 32.64
CA PRO A 492 -8.43 5.13 32.97
C PRO A 492 -9.32 5.70 31.88
N GLY A 493 -10.40 4.97 31.57
CA GLY A 493 -11.45 5.43 30.67
C GLY A 493 -11.14 5.40 29.19
N GLN A 494 -9.97 4.93 28.77
CA GLN A 494 -9.62 4.88 27.36
C GLN A 494 -10.33 3.73 26.64
N LEU A 495 -10.71 3.98 25.38
CA LEU A 495 -11.26 2.95 24.53
C LEU A 495 -10.32 2.72 23.34
N SER A 496 -10.23 1.46 22.96
CA SER A 496 -9.53 1.06 21.74
C SER A 496 -10.44 0.13 20.96
N TYR A 497 -10.50 0.28 19.65
CA TYR A 497 -11.30 -0.63 18.83
C TYR A 497 -10.82 -2.08 18.93
N TRP A 498 -9.55 -2.30 19.30
CA TRP A 498 -9.04 -3.67 19.49
C TRP A 498 -9.58 -4.35 20.75
N GLN A 499 -10.30 -3.62 21.60
CA GLN A 499 -11.08 -4.26 22.67
C GLN A 499 -12.18 -5.16 22.11
N ASN A 500 -12.53 -4.99 20.82
CA ASN A 500 -13.53 -5.79 20.14
C ASN A 500 -12.92 -6.94 19.31
N PHE A 501 -11.64 -7.26 19.51
CA PHE A 501 -10.97 -8.30 18.73
C PHE A 501 -11.76 -9.61 18.69
N PRO A 502 -12.29 -10.12 19.83
CA PRO A 502 -13.08 -11.35 19.79
C PRO A 502 -14.31 -11.26 18.86
N LYS A 503 -14.96 -10.12 18.87
CA LYS A 503 -16.15 -9.90 18.03
C LYS A 503 -15.78 -9.94 16.54
N PHE A 504 -14.65 -9.33 16.20
CA PHE A 504 -14.17 -9.28 14.82
C PHE A 504 -13.74 -10.68 14.35
N LEU A 505 -13.01 -11.40 15.18
CA LEU A 505 -12.49 -12.72 14.81
C LEU A 505 -13.59 -13.77 14.69
N VAL A 506 -14.44 -13.87 15.70
CA VAL A 506 -15.50 -14.87 15.68
C VAL A 506 -16.43 -14.63 14.49
N SER A 507 -16.76 -13.35 14.20
CA SER A 507 -17.61 -13.02 13.06
C SER A 507 -16.93 -13.38 11.74
N ASN A 508 -15.61 -13.20 11.62
CA ASN A 508 -14.89 -13.60 10.43
C ASN A 508 -14.92 -15.12 10.24
N LEU A 509 -14.67 -15.87 11.30
CA LEU A 509 -14.71 -17.34 11.25
C LEU A 509 -16.11 -17.86 10.90
N LYS A 510 -17.16 -17.19 11.41
CA LYS A 510 -18.53 -17.54 11.06
C LYS A 510 -18.83 -17.26 9.58
N ALA A 511 -18.26 -16.18 9.03
CA ALA A 511 -18.40 -15.88 7.60
C ALA A 511 -17.73 -16.95 6.74
N TRP A 512 -16.57 -17.43 7.17
CA TRP A 512 -15.79 -18.39 6.37
C TRP A 512 -16.25 -19.83 6.55
N TYR A 513 -16.64 -20.22 7.76
CA TYR A 513 -16.93 -21.62 8.06
C TYR A 513 -18.37 -21.91 8.51
N GLY A 514 -19.19 -20.87 8.63
CA GLY A 514 -20.62 -21.01 8.83
C GLY A 514 -20.98 -21.94 9.98
N ASN A 515 -21.81 -22.93 9.68
CA ASN A 515 -22.28 -23.90 10.69
C ASN A 515 -21.16 -24.80 11.22
N ALA A 516 -20.04 -24.94 10.50
CA ALA A 516 -18.89 -25.70 10.98
C ALA A 516 -18.11 -24.98 12.07
N ALA A 517 -18.27 -23.65 12.19
CA ALA A 517 -17.65 -22.86 13.25
C ALA A 517 -18.60 -22.77 14.43
N THR A 518 -18.29 -23.51 15.49
CA THR A 518 -19.14 -23.61 16.67
C THR A 518 -18.34 -23.26 17.93
N LYS A 519 -19.05 -22.93 19.00
CA LYS A 519 -18.41 -22.68 20.29
C LYS A 519 -17.56 -23.88 20.73
N GLU A 520 -18.04 -25.08 20.47
CA GLU A 520 -17.41 -26.36 20.89
C GLU A 520 -16.06 -26.56 20.19
N ASN A 521 -15.89 -26.07 18.96
CA ASN A 521 -14.60 -26.21 18.26
C ASN A 521 -13.86 -24.86 18.16
N ASN A 522 -14.15 -23.92 19.11
CA ASN A 522 -13.51 -22.62 19.15
C ASN A 522 -13.71 -21.85 17.84
N TYR A 523 -14.91 -21.96 17.25
CA TYR A 523 -15.29 -21.32 15.99
C TYR A 523 -14.32 -21.67 14.85
N ALA A 524 -13.86 -22.93 14.85
CA ALA A 524 -12.94 -23.45 13.83
C ALA A 524 -11.56 -22.76 13.85
N TYR A 525 -11.16 -22.31 15.04
CA TYR A 525 -9.83 -21.66 15.23
C TYR A 525 -8.68 -22.50 14.64
N ASP A 526 -8.71 -23.82 14.85
CA ASP A 526 -7.66 -24.71 14.38
C ASP A 526 -7.73 -24.99 12.87
N TYR A 527 -8.75 -24.49 12.17
CA TYR A 527 -8.77 -24.53 10.71
C TYR A 527 -7.76 -23.52 10.12
N LEU A 528 -7.44 -22.48 10.88
CA LEU A 528 -6.47 -21.46 10.45
C LEU A 528 -5.03 -21.98 10.65
N PRO A 529 -4.14 -21.71 9.74
CA PRO A 529 -2.73 -22.08 9.95
C PRO A 529 -2.08 -21.18 11.01
N LYS A 530 -1.07 -21.71 11.71
CA LYS A 530 -0.33 -20.97 12.73
C LYS A 530 1.11 -20.73 12.28
N LEU A 531 1.62 -19.58 12.61
CA LEU A 531 2.92 -19.08 12.15
C LEU A 531 4.08 -19.49 13.04
N ASP A 532 5.19 -19.90 12.43
CA ASP A 532 6.49 -19.91 13.08
C ASP A 532 7.26 -18.63 12.76
N LYS A 533 6.97 -18.01 11.61
CA LYS A 533 7.55 -16.75 11.16
C LYS A 533 6.66 -16.18 10.07
N THR A 534 6.94 -14.95 9.66
CA THR A 534 6.24 -14.34 8.52
C THR A 534 6.85 -14.87 7.21
N TYR A 535 6.00 -15.28 6.28
CA TYR A 535 6.42 -15.77 4.96
C TYR A 535 6.23 -14.63 3.95
N ASP A 536 7.01 -13.57 4.12
CA ASP A 536 7.01 -12.43 3.22
C ASP A 536 7.67 -12.78 1.88
N VAL A 537 7.59 -11.88 0.92
CA VAL A 537 8.06 -12.17 -0.44
C VAL A 537 9.57 -12.51 -0.49
N LEU A 538 10.39 -11.86 0.34
CA LEU A 538 11.82 -12.17 0.37
C LEU A 538 12.08 -13.55 0.98
N GLN A 539 11.35 -13.88 2.06
CA GLN A 539 11.47 -15.19 2.68
C GLN A 539 11.04 -16.30 1.71
N VAL A 540 9.95 -16.08 0.99
CA VAL A 540 9.43 -17.06 0.03
C VAL A 540 10.41 -17.23 -1.13
N MET A 541 10.97 -16.13 -1.65
CA MET A 541 11.96 -16.21 -2.74
C MET A 541 13.24 -16.92 -2.27
N GLU A 542 13.65 -16.69 -1.02
CA GLU A 542 14.81 -17.39 -0.46
C GLU A 542 14.56 -18.91 -0.39
N LEU A 543 13.39 -19.30 0.12
CA LEU A 543 13.01 -20.72 0.18
C LEU A 543 12.95 -21.34 -1.22
N MET A 544 12.39 -20.58 -2.17
CA MET A 544 12.32 -21.04 -3.56
C MET A 544 13.70 -21.18 -4.17
N HIS A 545 14.60 -20.24 -3.90
CA HIS A 545 15.99 -20.28 -4.37
C HIS A 545 16.74 -21.47 -3.77
N GLN A 546 16.39 -21.87 -2.54
CA GLN A 546 16.98 -23.04 -1.89
C GLN A 546 16.34 -24.36 -2.37
N GLY A 547 15.36 -24.31 -3.29
CA GLY A 547 14.68 -25.50 -3.77
C GLY A 547 13.65 -26.06 -2.81
N LYS A 548 13.20 -25.28 -1.84
CA LYS A 548 12.26 -25.74 -0.82
C LYS A 548 10.80 -25.42 -1.13
N MET A 549 10.52 -24.86 -2.32
CA MET A 549 9.15 -24.57 -2.77
C MET A 549 8.84 -25.41 -4.00
N THR A 550 7.61 -25.90 -4.07
CA THR A 550 7.14 -26.70 -5.20
C THR A 550 6.38 -25.84 -6.21
N GLY A 551 5.51 -24.99 -5.73
CA GLY A 551 4.63 -24.19 -6.58
C GLY A 551 4.51 -22.75 -6.15
N TYR A 552 4.06 -21.90 -7.09
CA TYR A 552 3.83 -20.50 -6.81
C TYR A 552 2.73 -19.99 -7.73
N VAL A 553 1.85 -19.16 -7.17
CA VAL A 553 0.80 -18.50 -7.95
C VAL A 553 1.08 -17.00 -7.91
N ALA A 554 1.14 -16.37 -9.07
CA ALA A 554 1.28 -14.90 -9.18
C ALA A 554 0.03 -14.35 -9.86
N GLN A 555 -0.75 -13.60 -9.11
CA GLN A 555 -2.01 -13.03 -9.57
C GLN A 555 -1.85 -11.53 -9.72
N GLY A 556 -1.91 -11.02 -10.96
CA GLY A 556 -1.80 -9.60 -11.23
C GLY A 556 -0.48 -8.97 -10.77
N PHE A 557 0.60 -9.73 -10.85
CA PHE A 557 1.89 -9.34 -10.28
C PHE A 557 2.99 -9.91 -11.18
N ASN A 558 4.09 -9.19 -11.29
CA ASN A 558 5.22 -9.54 -12.16
C ASN A 558 6.48 -9.64 -11.30
N PRO A 559 6.64 -10.72 -10.47
CA PRO A 559 7.75 -10.79 -9.52
C PRO A 559 9.13 -10.75 -10.14
N LEU A 560 9.33 -11.29 -11.34
CA LEU A 560 10.66 -11.23 -11.99
C LEU A 560 11.11 -9.77 -12.17
N ALA A 561 10.18 -8.88 -12.50
CA ALA A 561 10.49 -7.46 -12.67
C ALA A 561 10.44 -6.68 -11.35
N SER A 562 9.55 -7.08 -10.43
CA SER A 562 9.22 -6.29 -9.25
C SER A 562 10.07 -6.60 -8.02
N PHE A 563 10.68 -7.78 -7.95
CA PHE A 563 11.47 -8.19 -6.77
C PHE A 563 12.93 -7.84 -6.99
N PRO A 564 13.70 -7.68 -5.89
CA PRO A 564 15.12 -7.33 -6.03
C PRO A 564 15.95 -8.48 -6.53
N ASN A 565 17.12 -8.17 -7.10
CA ASN A 565 18.08 -9.16 -7.61
C ASN A 565 17.41 -10.11 -8.61
N LYS A 566 17.17 -9.60 -9.82
CA LYS A 566 16.49 -10.34 -10.89
C LYS A 566 17.11 -11.72 -11.14
N ALA A 567 18.44 -11.81 -11.05
CA ALA A 567 19.13 -13.10 -11.28
C ALA A 567 18.71 -14.14 -10.23
N LYS A 568 18.64 -13.74 -8.97
CA LYS A 568 18.20 -14.63 -7.88
C LYS A 568 16.74 -15.06 -8.08
N VAL A 569 15.86 -14.13 -8.42
CA VAL A 569 14.44 -14.42 -8.63
C VAL A 569 14.26 -15.39 -9.81
N GLY A 570 14.96 -15.14 -10.92
CA GLY A 570 14.89 -16.03 -12.09
C GLY A 570 15.36 -17.43 -11.77
N ALA A 571 16.47 -17.54 -11.03
CA ALA A 571 17.00 -18.84 -10.60
C ALA A 571 16.01 -19.55 -9.66
N ALA A 572 15.35 -18.80 -8.79
CA ALA A 572 14.35 -19.36 -7.87
C ALA A 572 13.14 -19.91 -8.62
N LEU A 573 12.62 -19.14 -9.58
CA LEU A 573 11.47 -19.59 -10.38
C LEU A 573 11.80 -20.87 -11.16
N ALA A 574 13.04 -21.00 -11.61
CA ALA A 574 13.49 -22.17 -12.37
C ALA A 574 13.56 -23.45 -11.53
N LYS A 575 13.49 -23.34 -10.22
CA LYS A 575 13.49 -24.49 -9.30
C LYS A 575 12.08 -24.99 -8.96
N LEU A 576 11.04 -24.24 -9.37
CA LEU A 576 9.66 -24.66 -9.12
C LEU A 576 9.26 -25.80 -10.03
N LYS A 577 8.39 -26.68 -9.52
CA LYS A 577 7.73 -27.68 -10.35
C LYS A 577 6.64 -27.01 -11.19
N PHE A 578 5.90 -26.04 -10.61
CA PHE A 578 4.86 -25.32 -11.37
C PHE A 578 4.75 -23.86 -10.93
N LEU A 579 4.35 -23.04 -11.89
CA LEU A 579 4.08 -21.62 -11.70
C LEU A 579 2.75 -21.30 -12.36
N VAL A 580 1.84 -20.64 -11.63
CA VAL A 580 0.55 -20.25 -12.16
C VAL A 580 0.52 -18.73 -12.24
N ILE A 581 0.24 -18.20 -13.43
CA ILE A 581 0.09 -16.76 -13.66
C ILE A 581 -1.39 -16.47 -13.93
N ILE A 582 -1.96 -15.58 -13.14
CA ILE A 582 -3.33 -15.09 -13.33
C ILE A 582 -3.19 -13.60 -13.64
N ASP A 583 -3.44 -13.19 -14.88
CA ASP A 583 -3.13 -11.81 -15.27
C ASP A 583 -3.93 -11.44 -16.53
N PRO A 584 -4.31 -10.19 -16.68
CA PRO A 584 -4.88 -9.75 -17.96
C PRO A 584 -3.84 -9.58 -19.07
N LEU A 585 -2.56 -9.47 -18.72
CA LEU A 585 -1.48 -9.18 -19.67
C LEU A 585 -0.37 -10.22 -19.57
N ALA A 586 0.33 -10.44 -20.67
CA ALA A 586 1.57 -11.24 -20.65
C ALA A 586 2.65 -10.47 -19.90
N THR A 587 3.33 -11.13 -18.97
CA THR A 587 4.36 -10.51 -18.12
C THR A 587 5.73 -11.13 -18.36
N ASP A 588 6.76 -10.41 -17.91
CA ASP A 588 8.13 -10.97 -17.92
C ASP A 588 8.18 -12.25 -17.08
N THR A 589 7.49 -12.30 -15.96
CA THR A 589 7.44 -13.49 -15.12
C THR A 589 6.85 -14.68 -15.88
N SER A 590 5.78 -14.46 -16.66
CA SER A 590 5.15 -15.56 -17.39
C SER A 590 6.10 -16.17 -18.43
N GLU A 591 7.12 -15.43 -18.86
CA GLU A 591 8.06 -15.90 -19.88
C GLU A 591 9.51 -15.93 -19.37
N PHE A 592 9.70 -16.09 -18.07
CA PHE A 592 11.03 -16.13 -17.46
C PHE A 592 11.90 -17.28 -18.05
N TRP A 593 11.26 -18.31 -18.56
CA TRP A 593 11.88 -19.51 -19.13
C TRP A 593 12.33 -19.33 -20.59
N LYS A 594 11.94 -18.23 -21.22
CA LYS A 594 12.19 -17.97 -22.64
C LYS A 594 13.42 -17.10 -22.83
N ASN A 595 14.23 -17.45 -23.82
CA ASN A 595 15.43 -16.66 -24.12
C ASN A 595 15.05 -15.36 -24.81
N TYR A 596 15.51 -14.24 -24.29
CA TYR A 596 15.36 -12.91 -24.85
C TYR A 596 16.71 -12.22 -24.98
N GLY A 597 17.78 -12.99 -25.25
CA GLY A 597 19.13 -12.47 -25.35
C GLY A 597 19.63 -11.93 -24.03
N GLU A 598 20.34 -10.80 -24.08
CA GLU A 598 20.88 -10.20 -22.85
C GLU A 598 19.79 -9.80 -21.83
N PHE A 599 18.57 -9.57 -22.29
CA PHE A 599 17.48 -9.18 -21.38
C PHE A 599 17.03 -10.35 -20.51
N ASN A 600 17.15 -11.57 -20.99
CA ASN A 600 16.82 -12.80 -20.25
C ASN A 600 17.54 -13.96 -20.90
N ASN A 601 18.79 -14.17 -20.51
CA ASN A 601 19.68 -15.15 -21.15
C ASN A 601 19.54 -16.50 -20.44
N VAL A 602 18.55 -17.28 -20.86
CA VAL A 602 18.25 -18.60 -20.28
C VAL A 602 18.19 -19.64 -21.39
N ASN A 603 18.29 -20.91 -21.00
CA ASN A 603 18.07 -22.06 -21.88
C ASN A 603 16.75 -22.71 -21.50
N SER A 604 15.71 -22.53 -22.32
CA SER A 604 14.39 -23.08 -22.04
C SER A 604 14.39 -24.57 -21.77
N ALA A 605 15.24 -25.33 -22.50
CA ALA A 605 15.28 -26.80 -22.37
C ALA A 605 15.72 -27.24 -20.96
N GLU A 606 16.47 -26.42 -20.25
CA GLU A 606 16.96 -26.72 -18.91
C GLU A 606 15.96 -26.35 -17.81
N ILE A 607 14.96 -25.52 -18.13
CA ILE A 607 13.97 -25.07 -17.13
C ILE A 607 12.78 -26.02 -17.17
N GLN A 608 12.59 -26.75 -16.07
CA GLN A 608 11.57 -27.79 -15.99
C GLN A 608 10.26 -27.36 -15.37
N THR A 609 10.12 -26.08 -15.03
CA THR A 609 8.89 -25.52 -14.45
C THR A 609 7.76 -25.56 -15.46
N GLU A 610 6.64 -26.21 -15.11
CA GLU A 610 5.40 -26.07 -15.88
C GLU A 610 4.80 -24.71 -15.57
N VAL A 611 4.48 -23.91 -16.58
CA VAL A 611 3.92 -22.59 -16.37
C VAL A 611 2.52 -22.52 -16.96
N PHE A 612 1.54 -22.19 -16.13
CA PHE A 612 0.15 -21.98 -16.53
C PHE A 612 -0.12 -20.48 -16.58
N ARG A 613 -0.73 -20.05 -17.68
CA ARG A 613 -1.05 -18.64 -17.87
C ARG A 613 -2.56 -18.53 -18.09
N LEU A 614 -3.26 -17.95 -17.08
CA LEU A 614 -4.72 -17.91 -17.01
C LEU A 614 -5.18 -16.48 -17.28
N PRO A 615 -5.99 -16.24 -18.33
CA PRO A 615 -6.37 -14.88 -18.69
C PRO A 615 -7.44 -14.35 -17.75
N SER A 616 -7.13 -13.25 -17.04
CA SER A 616 -8.10 -12.59 -16.16
C SER A 616 -8.66 -11.34 -16.85
N THR A 617 -9.82 -10.90 -16.35
CA THR A 617 -10.43 -9.65 -16.78
C THR A 617 -9.63 -8.47 -16.25
N CYS A 618 -9.86 -7.30 -16.84
CA CYS A 618 -9.31 -6.05 -16.31
C CYS A 618 -10.46 -5.18 -15.76
N PHE A 619 -10.10 -4.04 -15.22
CA PHE A 619 -11.02 -3.09 -14.57
C PHE A 619 -12.30 -2.82 -15.39
N ALA A 620 -12.17 -2.73 -16.70
CA ALA A 620 -13.29 -2.36 -17.57
C ALA A 620 -14.29 -3.52 -17.76
N GLU A 621 -13.87 -4.72 -17.45
CA GLU A 621 -14.58 -5.95 -17.82
C GLU A 621 -15.26 -6.61 -16.61
N GLU A 622 -15.37 -5.90 -15.47
CA GLU A 622 -15.94 -6.46 -14.26
C GLU A 622 -16.57 -5.37 -13.37
N ASP A 623 -17.52 -5.78 -12.54
CA ASP A 623 -18.02 -4.97 -11.44
C ASP A 623 -17.11 -5.19 -10.22
N GLY A 624 -17.09 -4.20 -9.32
CA GLY A 624 -16.38 -4.37 -8.06
C GLY A 624 -16.11 -3.05 -7.38
N SER A 625 -15.37 -3.11 -6.28
CA SER A 625 -14.98 -1.91 -5.55
C SER A 625 -13.47 -1.83 -5.39
N ILE A 626 -12.97 -0.61 -5.21
CA ILE A 626 -11.59 -0.38 -4.79
C ILE A 626 -11.58 0.63 -3.64
N THR A 627 -10.51 0.59 -2.86
CA THR A 627 -10.24 1.59 -1.82
C THR A 627 -8.93 2.29 -2.20
N ASN A 628 -9.01 3.57 -2.53
CA ASN A 628 -7.80 4.33 -2.90
C ASN A 628 -6.99 4.73 -1.65
N SER A 629 -5.86 5.42 -1.83
CA SER A 629 -5.04 5.86 -0.69
C SER A 629 -5.81 6.72 0.29
N GLY A 630 -6.69 7.59 -0.20
CA GLY A 630 -7.51 8.46 0.64
C GLY A 630 -8.67 7.77 1.31
N ARG A 631 -8.75 6.47 1.11
CA ARG A 631 -9.74 5.58 1.72
C ARG A 631 -11.15 5.77 1.17
N TRP A 632 -11.31 6.39 -0.03
CA TRP A 632 -12.57 6.30 -0.76
C TRP A 632 -12.79 4.85 -1.12
N LEU A 633 -13.87 4.27 -0.62
CA LEU A 633 -14.33 2.92 -0.93
C LEU A 633 -15.40 3.07 -2.00
N GLN A 634 -15.03 2.78 -3.26
CA GLN A 634 -15.82 3.19 -4.40
C GLN A 634 -16.11 2.04 -5.35
N TRP A 635 -17.38 1.93 -5.74
CA TRP A 635 -17.85 0.90 -6.67
C TRP A 635 -17.61 1.32 -8.11
N HIS A 636 -17.27 0.36 -8.96
CA HIS A 636 -17.20 0.57 -10.40
C HIS A 636 -18.03 -0.51 -11.11
N TRP A 637 -18.50 -0.18 -12.30
CA TRP A 637 -19.38 -1.03 -13.09
C TRP A 637 -18.68 -1.51 -14.35
N LYS A 638 -18.98 -2.75 -14.77
CA LYS A 638 -18.49 -3.36 -16.00
C LYS A 638 -18.96 -2.54 -17.20
N GLY A 639 -18.05 -2.21 -18.12
CA GLY A 639 -18.35 -1.48 -19.33
C GLY A 639 -17.83 -2.11 -20.61
N ALA A 640 -17.25 -3.31 -20.51
CA ALA A 640 -16.71 -4.01 -21.69
C ALA A 640 -16.78 -5.51 -21.47
N GLU A 641 -16.84 -6.27 -22.56
CA GLU A 641 -16.77 -7.72 -22.47
C GLU A 641 -15.33 -8.19 -22.43
N PRO A 642 -15.03 -9.26 -21.71
CA PRO A 642 -13.67 -9.79 -21.67
C PRO A 642 -13.22 -10.31 -23.03
N PRO A 643 -11.93 -10.22 -23.36
CA PRO A 643 -11.45 -10.80 -24.62
C PRO A 643 -11.34 -12.33 -24.51
N GLY A 644 -11.60 -12.99 -25.62
CA GLY A 644 -11.47 -14.46 -25.70
C GLY A 644 -12.29 -15.17 -24.65
N GLU A 645 -11.61 -16.01 -23.86
CA GLU A 645 -12.23 -16.77 -22.77
C GLU A 645 -11.82 -16.24 -21.39
N ALA A 646 -11.34 -15.01 -21.30
CA ALA A 646 -10.89 -14.44 -20.03
C ALA A 646 -12.03 -14.43 -18.99
N ARG A 647 -11.66 -14.68 -17.72
CA ARG A 647 -12.60 -14.75 -16.60
C ARG A 647 -12.18 -13.80 -15.49
N THR A 648 -13.13 -13.41 -14.66
CA THR A 648 -12.79 -12.59 -13.49
C THR A 648 -11.90 -13.37 -12.53
N ASP A 649 -11.15 -12.65 -11.68
CA ASP A 649 -10.30 -13.30 -10.69
C ASP A 649 -11.15 -14.18 -9.77
N GLN A 650 -12.34 -13.74 -9.37
CA GLN A 650 -13.17 -14.57 -8.49
C GLN A 650 -13.67 -15.83 -9.21
N GLU A 651 -13.93 -15.76 -10.52
CA GLU A 651 -14.28 -16.97 -11.30
C GLU A 651 -13.11 -17.94 -11.38
N ILE A 652 -11.89 -17.42 -11.57
CA ILE A 652 -10.70 -18.26 -11.64
C ILE A 652 -10.45 -18.93 -10.27
N MET A 653 -10.54 -18.15 -9.18
CA MET A 653 -10.36 -18.70 -7.84
C MET A 653 -11.45 -19.71 -7.49
N ALA A 654 -12.69 -19.45 -7.89
CA ALA A 654 -13.79 -20.37 -7.66
C ALA A 654 -13.59 -21.68 -8.43
N GLY A 655 -13.20 -21.59 -9.70
CA GLY A 655 -12.96 -22.79 -10.51
C GLY A 655 -11.87 -23.67 -9.93
N LEU A 656 -10.77 -23.07 -9.49
CA LEU A 656 -9.66 -23.80 -8.87
C LEU A 656 -10.09 -24.40 -7.52
N PHE A 657 -10.74 -23.61 -6.67
CA PHE A 657 -11.19 -24.07 -5.36
C PHE A 657 -12.18 -25.25 -5.47
N LEU A 658 -13.15 -25.13 -6.35
CA LEU A 658 -14.18 -26.18 -6.49
C LEU A 658 -13.57 -27.46 -7.04
N LYS A 659 -12.57 -27.38 -7.90
CA LYS A 659 -11.86 -28.56 -8.38
C LYS A 659 -11.11 -29.24 -7.23
N LEU A 660 -10.41 -28.45 -6.40
CA LEU A 660 -9.72 -28.96 -5.22
C LEU A 660 -10.72 -29.59 -4.23
N LYS A 661 -11.84 -28.93 -3.99
CA LYS A 661 -12.87 -29.44 -3.08
C LYS A 661 -13.41 -30.80 -3.56
N GLU A 662 -13.68 -30.90 -4.86
CA GLU A 662 -14.13 -32.14 -5.48
C GLU A 662 -13.11 -33.26 -5.26
N MET A 663 -11.83 -32.98 -5.48
CA MET A 663 -10.76 -33.95 -5.30
C MET A 663 -10.64 -34.39 -3.83
N TYR A 664 -10.71 -33.45 -2.89
CA TYR A 664 -10.64 -33.77 -1.47
C TYR A 664 -11.87 -34.56 -1.00
N LYS A 665 -13.03 -34.24 -1.54
CA LYS A 665 -14.26 -34.98 -1.21
C LYS A 665 -14.19 -36.42 -1.71
N LYS A 666 -13.65 -36.63 -2.91
CA LYS A 666 -13.58 -37.93 -3.54
C LYS A 666 -12.45 -38.80 -2.96
N ASP A 667 -11.25 -38.22 -2.84
CA ASP A 667 -10.02 -38.98 -2.57
C ASP A 667 -9.44 -38.74 -1.18
N GLY A 668 -10.01 -37.83 -0.39
CA GLY A 668 -9.43 -37.43 0.91
C GLY A 668 -8.09 -36.79 0.73
N GLY A 669 -7.25 -36.85 1.76
CA GLY A 669 -5.93 -36.24 1.76
C GLY A 669 -5.67 -35.51 3.05
N ALA A 670 -4.66 -34.62 3.04
CA ALA A 670 -4.24 -33.92 4.25
C ALA A 670 -5.29 -32.88 4.67
N PHE A 671 -5.74 -32.97 5.90
CA PHE A 671 -6.60 -32.00 6.57
C PHE A 671 -7.65 -31.39 5.63
N PRO A 672 -8.64 -32.19 5.19
CA PRO A 672 -9.60 -31.69 4.22
C PRO A 672 -10.70 -30.79 4.81
N ASP A 673 -10.89 -30.80 6.13
CA ASP A 673 -12.05 -30.15 6.77
C ASP A 673 -12.18 -28.66 6.42
N PRO A 674 -11.10 -27.84 6.47
CA PRO A 674 -11.28 -26.40 6.12
C PRO A 674 -11.70 -26.19 4.67
N ILE A 675 -11.34 -27.12 3.78
CA ILE A 675 -11.70 -27.03 2.36
C ILE A 675 -13.17 -27.45 2.19
N LEU A 676 -13.55 -28.57 2.78
CA LEU A 676 -14.89 -29.11 2.64
C LEU A 676 -15.94 -28.24 3.34
N ASN A 677 -15.58 -27.58 4.44
CA ASN A 677 -16.50 -26.80 5.28
C ASN A 677 -16.46 -25.30 5.00
N LEU A 678 -15.65 -24.84 4.05
CA LEU A 678 -15.63 -23.41 3.69
C LEU A 678 -17.00 -23.04 3.12
N THR A 679 -17.60 -21.94 3.58
CA THR A 679 -18.91 -21.53 3.09
C THR A 679 -18.84 -21.22 1.61
N TRP A 680 -19.80 -21.71 0.84
CA TRP A 680 -19.81 -21.53 -0.61
C TRP A 680 -21.25 -21.48 -1.14
N GLY A 681 -22.07 -20.65 -0.49
CA GLY A 681 -23.50 -20.55 -0.81
C GLY A 681 -23.82 -19.56 -1.92
N TYR A 682 -22.91 -19.43 -2.90
CA TYR A 682 -23.11 -18.49 -4.00
C TYR A 682 -24.12 -19.03 -5.00
N LYS A 683 -24.98 -18.16 -5.54
CA LYS A 683 -26.04 -18.54 -6.47
C LYS A 683 -25.50 -19.36 -7.66
N ILE A 684 -24.36 -18.91 -8.21
CA ILE A 684 -23.64 -19.65 -9.24
C ILE A 684 -22.28 -20.00 -8.64
N PRO A 685 -22.09 -21.26 -8.21
CA PRO A 685 -20.90 -21.61 -7.42
C PRO A 685 -19.58 -21.29 -8.09
N ASP A 686 -19.46 -21.47 -9.42
CA ASP A 686 -18.21 -21.18 -10.14
C ASP A 686 -18.13 -19.73 -10.63
N SER A 687 -19.08 -18.88 -10.23
CA SER A 687 -19.06 -17.46 -10.59
C SER A 687 -19.69 -16.63 -9.45
N PRO A 688 -19.06 -16.57 -8.28
CA PRO A 688 -19.58 -15.72 -7.20
C PRO A 688 -19.65 -14.27 -7.68
N SER A 689 -20.78 -13.61 -7.42
CA SER A 689 -20.97 -12.25 -7.89
C SER A 689 -20.27 -11.26 -6.95
N PRO A 690 -19.80 -10.11 -7.48
CA PRO A 690 -19.26 -9.07 -6.61
C PRO A 690 -20.25 -8.63 -5.52
N GLU A 691 -21.55 -8.58 -5.83
CA GLU A 691 -22.58 -8.23 -4.84
C GLU A 691 -22.60 -9.23 -3.69
N GLU A 692 -22.59 -10.54 -4.00
CA GLU A 692 -22.61 -11.57 -2.96
C GLU A 692 -21.36 -11.47 -2.08
N LEU A 693 -20.21 -11.25 -2.69
CA LEU A 693 -18.95 -11.14 -1.96
C LEU A 693 -18.93 -9.89 -1.09
N ALA A 694 -19.44 -8.76 -1.60
CA ALA A 694 -19.50 -7.53 -0.83
C ALA A 694 -20.44 -7.67 0.36
N LYS A 695 -21.58 -8.33 0.18
CA LYS A 695 -22.50 -8.58 1.28
C LYS A 695 -21.88 -9.50 2.33
N GLU A 696 -21.08 -10.47 1.89
CA GLU A 696 -20.39 -11.38 2.82
C GLU A 696 -19.36 -10.64 3.65
N TYR A 697 -18.52 -9.78 3.04
CA TYR A 697 -17.55 -9.07 3.86
C TYR A 697 -18.20 -7.96 4.71
N ASN A 698 -19.32 -7.40 4.25
CA ASN A 698 -20.10 -6.47 5.07
C ASN A 698 -20.61 -7.14 6.34
N GLY A 699 -21.19 -8.31 6.18
CA GLY A 699 -21.69 -9.08 7.29
C GLY A 699 -23.22 -9.03 7.46
N LYS A 700 -23.70 -10.03 8.17
CA LYS A 700 -25.15 -10.18 8.44
C LYS A 700 -25.38 -10.76 9.81
N ALA A 701 -26.60 -10.57 10.33
CA ALA A 701 -27.06 -11.24 11.53
C ALA A 701 -27.41 -12.69 11.17
N LEU A 702 -26.96 -13.65 11.96
CA LEU A 702 -27.31 -15.07 11.79
C LEU A 702 -28.53 -15.44 12.61
N THR A 703 -28.73 -14.70 13.70
CA THR A 703 -29.93 -14.81 14.57
C THR A 703 -30.44 -13.39 14.81
N ASP A 704 -31.64 -13.25 15.36
CA ASP A 704 -32.12 -11.93 15.76
C ASP A 704 -31.15 -11.33 16.77
N LEU A 705 -30.70 -10.10 16.52
CA LEU A 705 -29.79 -9.38 17.41
C LEU A 705 -30.57 -8.46 18.33
N LEU A 706 -30.32 -8.58 19.62
CA LEU A 706 -30.97 -7.76 20.63
C LEU A 706 -30.14 -6.55 20.94
N ASP A 707 -30.82 -5.45 21.30
CA ASP A 707 -30.14 -4.23 21.75
C ASP A 707 -29.36 -4.56 23.04
N PRO A 708 -28.06 -4.26 23.12
CA PRO A 708 -27.30 -4.52 24.34
C PRO A 708 -27.84 -3.81 25.58
N LYS A 709 -28.58 -2.72 25.40
CA LYS A 709 -29.17 -1.95 26.52
C LYS A 709 -30.62 -2.36 26.83
N ASP A 710 -31.24 -3.11 25.94
CA ASP A 710 -32.65 -3.49 26.10
C ASP A 710 -32.92 -4.83 25.39
N SER A 711 -32.83 -5.92 26.14
CA SER A 711 -32.95 -7.28 25.61
C SER A 711 -34.34 -7.61 25.05
N THR A 712 -35.31 -6.71 25.17
CA THR A 712 -36.64 -6.91 24.59
C THR A 712 -36.72 -6.35 23.16
N LYS A 713 -35.69 -5.61 22.75
CA LYS A 713 -35.70 -4.92 21.45
C LYS A 713 -34.79 -5.64 20.44
N VAL A 714 -35.33 -6.02 19.29
CA VAL A 714 -34.61 -6.62 18.19
C VAL A 714 -34.09 -5.46 17.30
N ILE A 715 -32.78 -5.33 17.16
CA ILE A 715 -32.18 -4.27 16.32
C ILE A 715 -31.85 -4.76 14.90
N LYS A 716 -31.69 -6.10 14.72
CA LYS A 716 -31.51 -6.72 13.40
C LYS A 716 -32.18 -8.09 13.44
N LYS A 717 -32.92 -8.40 12.40
CA LYS A 717 -33.51 -9.74 12.27
C LYS A 717 -32.51 -10.69 11.62
N ALA A 718 -32.65 -11.98 11.93
CA ALA A 718 -31.85 -13.03 11.31
C ALA A 718 -31.84 -12.86 9.77
N GLY A 719 -30.65 -12.86 9.18
CA GLY A 719 -30.45 -12.73 7.73
C GLY A 719 -30.26 -11.31 7.22
N GLU A 720 -30.57 -10.30 8.04
CA GLU A 720 -30.38 -8.90 7.61
C GLU A 720 -28.90 -8.51 7.62
N LEU A 721 -28.54 -7.65 6.66
CA LEU A 721 -27.19 -7.10 6.55
C LEU A 721 -26.94 -6.13 7.70
N LEU A 722 -25.71 -6.17 8.21
CA LEU A 722 -25.31 -5.27 9.31
C LEU A 722 -25.11 -3.84 8.81
N ASP A 723 -25.35 -2.88 9.68
CA ASP A 723 -25.20 -1.46 9.39
C ASP A 723 -23.76 -0.97 9.64
N GLY A 724 -22.98 -1.70 10.44
CA GLY A 724 -21.61 -1.35 10.77
C GLY A 724 -21.03 -2.29 11.81
N PHE A 725 -19.73 -2.13 12.04
CA PHE A 725 -18.97 -3.06 12.90
C PHE A 725 -19.42 -3.04 14.37
N ALA A 726 -20.10 -1.99 14.80
CA ALA A 726 -20.61 -1.93 16.19
C ALA A 726 -21.64 -3.02 16.49
N GLN A 727 -22.25 -3.61 15.46
CA GLN A 727 -23.26 -4.67 15.62
C GLN A 727 -22.65 -6.07 15.71
N LEU A 728 -21.32 -6.20 15.54
CA LEU A 728 -20.66 -7.51 15.61
C LEU A 728 -20.69 -8.10 17.01
N ARG A 729 -20.80 -9.43 17.09
CA ARG A 729 -20.87 -10.19 18.35
C ARG A 729 -19.79 -11.28 18.36
N ASP A 730 -19.45 -11.75 19.54
CA ASP A 730 -18.46 -12.83 19.73
C ASP A 730 -19.09 -14.16 20.16
N ASP A 731 -20.41 -14.27 20.01
CA ASP A 731 -21.15 -15.46 20.42
C ASP A 731 -21.60 -16.33 19.24
N GLY A 732 -21.18 -15.98 18.02
CA GLY A 732 -21.57 -16.72 16.83
C GLY A 732 -22.86 -16.22 16.19
N SER A 733 -23.47 -15.14 16.69
CA SER A 733 -24.75 -14.63 16.17
C SER A 733 -24.56 -13.69 14.96
N THR A 734 -23.33 -13.31 14.63
CA THR A 734 -23.03 -12.51 13.44
C THR A 734 -21.94 -13.15 12.60
N ALA A 735 -21.98 -12.91 11.28
CA ALA A 735 -20.94 -13.30 10.35
C ALA A 735 -20.49 -12.04 9.60
N CYS A 736 -19.19 -11.82 9.49
CA CYS A 736 -18.67 -10.63 8.80
C CYS A 736 -17.25 -10.92 8.30
N GLY A 737 -17.09 -10.92 6.99
CA GLY A 737 -15.81 -11.25 6.37
C GLY A 737 -14.70 -10.24 6.63
N CYS A 738 -15.06 -8.96 6.86
CA CYS A 738 -14.05 -7.93 7.17
C CYS A 738 -14.70 -6.79 7.95
N TRP A 739 -14.39 -6.70 9.24
CA TRP A 739 -15.04 -5.72 10.12
C TRP A 739 -14.87 -4.27 9.67
N ILE A 740 -13.75 -3.96 9.01
CA ILE A 740 -13.50 -2.61 8.50
C ILE A 740 -14.53 -2.22 7.44
N PHE A 741 -14.95 -3.20 6.63
CA PHE A 741 -15.88 -2.95 5.53
C PHE A 741 -17.36 -3.14 5.94
N SER A 742 -17.62 -3.42 7.21
CA SER A 742 -19.00 -3.51 7.69
C SER A 742 -19.66 -2.14 7.58
N GLY A 743 -20.80 -2.07 6.90
CA GLY A 743 -21.48 -0.84 6.53
C GLY A 743 -21.34 -0.51 5.04
N ALA A 744 -20.55 -1.30 4.29
CA ALA A 744 -20.33 -1.04 2.85
C ALA A 744 -21.54 -1.43 1.99
N TRP A 745 -22.29 -2.45 2.41
CA TRP A 745 -23.50 -2.86 1.71
C TRP A 745 -24.54 -3.25 2.77
N THR A 746 -25.53 -2.38 2.95
CA THR A 746 -26.53 -2.55 4.01
C THR A 746 -27.90 -2.85 3.40
N GLU A 747 -28.93 -2.95 4.23
CA GLU A 747 -30.30 -3.10 3.73
C GLU A 747 -30.76 -1.90 2.90
N LYS A 748 -30.04 -0.76 2.99
CA LYS A 748 -30.30 0.41 2.16
C LYS A 748 -29.66 0.29 0.76
N GLY A 749 -28.84 -0.75 0.53
CA GLY A 749 -28.19 -0.99 -0.74
C GLY A 749 -26.69 -0.83 -0.69
N ASN A 750 -26.09 -0.69 -1.87
CA ASN A 750 -24.64 -0.58 -2.04
C ASN A 750 -24.19 0.83 -1.67
N MET A 751 -23.65 0.96 -0.45
CA MET A 751 -23.20 2.28 0.03
C MET A 751 -21.96 2.75 -0.70
N MET A 752 -21.21 1.83 -1.33
CA MET A 752 -20.00 2.17 -2.11
C MET A 752 -20.33 2.83 -3.46
N ALA A 753 -21.59 2.73 -3.89
CA ALA A 753 -22.06 3.30 -5.15
C ALA A 753 -22.54 4.75 -5.01
N ARG A 754 -22.49 5.31 -3.80
CA ARG A 754 -22.95 6.68 -3.56
C ARG A 754 -22.02 7.68 -4.26
N ARG A 755 -22.63 8.72 -4.85
CA ARG A 755 -21.87 9.67 -5.69
C ARG A 755 -22.29 11.12 -5.48
N ASP A 756 -22.77 11.47 -4.31
CA ASP A 756 -23.17 12.83 -4.00
C ASP A 756 -21.95 13.60 -3.47
N ASN A 757 -21.60 14.67 -4.17
CA ASN A 757 -20.44 15.52 -3.86
C ASN A 757 -20.76 16.65 -2.89
N SER A 758 -21.92 16.62 -2.24
CA SER A 758 -22.29 17.66 -1.27
C SER A 758 -21.19 17.86 -0.23
N ASP A 759 -20.83 19.11 -0.02
CA ASP A 759 -19.76 19.50 0.90
C ASP A 759 -20.17 20.80 1.60
N PRO A 760 -21.16 20.73 2.51
CA PRO A 760 -21.74 21.92 3.12
C PRO A 760 -20.73 22.73 3.94
N TRP A 761 -19.64 22.13 4.37
CA TRP A 761 -18.61 22.80 5.15
C TRP A 761 -17.51 23.42 4.28
N GLY A 762 -17.48 23.07 2.98
CA GLY A 762 -16.51 23.60 2.05
C GLY A 762 -15.09 23.10 2.25
N ASN A 763 -14.89 22.07 3.06
CA ASN A 763 -13.56 21.59 3.41
C ASN A 763 -13.18 20.28 2.71
N GLY A 764 -13.94 19.83 1.71
CA GLY A 764 -13.59 18.69 0.88
C GLY A 764 -14.00 17.34 1.43
N GLN A 765 -14.91 17.30 2.41
CA GLN A 765 -15.21 16.02 3.08
C GLN A 765 -16.13 15.08 2.30
N THR A 766 -16.88 15.58 1.31
CA THR A 766 -17.76 14.77 0.43
C THR A 766 -18.54 13.74 1.24
N LEU A 767 -19.44 14.21 2.09
CA LEU A 767 -20.06 13.41 3.16
C LEU A 767 -20.85 12.20 2.66
N ASN A 768 -21.29 12.20 1.40
CA ASN A 768 -22.11 11.12 0.87
C ASN A 768 -21.34 10.08 0.05
N TRP A 769 -20.01 10.20 -0.05
CA TRP A 769 -19.18 9.10 -0.57
C TRP A 769 -18.87 8.13 0.57
N SER A 770 -18.52 6.90 0.21
CA SER A 770 -18.14 5.91 1.20
C SER A 770 -16.63 5.95 1.44
N PHE A 771 -16.22 5.80 2.69
CA PHE A 771 -14.81 5.72 3.07
C PHE A 771 -14.60 4.45 3.89
N ALA A 772 -13.49 3.80 3.68
CA ALA A 772 -13.10 2.63 4.47
C ALA A 772 -12.42 3.13 5.74
N TRP A 773 -13.00 2.76 6.91
CA TRP A 773 -12.31 2.91 8.18
C TRP A 773 -12.42 4.24 8.87
N PRO A 774 -12.59 4.18 10.15
CA PRO A 774 -13.66 3.40 10.76
C PRO A 774 -14.93 4.25 10.75
N ALA A 775 -16.06 3.60 10.68
CA ALA A 775 -17.36 4.27 10.69
C ALA A 775 -17.47 5.38 9.64
N ASN A 776 -16.85 5.17 8.46
CA ASN A 776 -16.94 6.09 7.33
C ASN A 776 -16.25 7.44 7.59
N ARG A 777 -15.22 7.48 8.44
CA ARG A 777 -14.47 8.72 8.75
C ARG A 777 -13.58 9.14 7.60
N ARG A 778 -13.55 10.46 7.35
CA ARG A 778 -12.68 11.04 6.31
C ARG A 778 -11.31 11.35 6.86
N ILE A 779 -11.24 11.90 8.08
CA ILE A 779 -9.98 12.18 8.77
C ILE A 779 -10.00 11.39 10.07
N ILE A 780 -8.99 10.52 10.25
CA ILE A 780 -8.93 9.69 11.44
C ILE A 780 -8.18 10.43 12.55
N TYR A 781 -8.50 10.10 13.79
CA TYR A 781 -8.02 10.80 14.99
C TYR A 781 -8.56 12.23 15.06
N ASN A 782 -9.76 12.44 14.52
CA ASN A 782 -10.28 13.80 14.29
C ASN A 782 -10.66 14.56 15.56
N ARG A 783 -10.80 13.88 16.69
CA ARG A 783 -10.96 14.56 17.98
C ARG A 783 -9.74 15.42 18.31
N ALA A 784 -8.55 15.07 17.79
CA ALA A 784 -7.34 15.87 18.00
C ALA A 784 -7.37 17.21 17.26
N SER A 785 -8.39 17.46 16.42
CA SER A 785 -8.59 18.78 15.83
C SER A 785 -9.12 19.81 16.84
N ALA A 786 -9.60 19.32 17.98
CA ALA A 786 -10.09 20.19 19.08
C ALA A 786 -9.15 20.05 20.28
N ASP A 787 -9.14 21.08 21.11
CA ASP A 787 -8.37 21.07 22.37
C ASP A 787 -9.05 20.13 23.40
N PRO A 788 -8.42 19.89 24.56
CA PRO A 788 -9.02 18.99 25.54
C PRO A 788 -10.38 19.41 26.08
N SER A 789 -10.75 20.68 25.92
CA SER A 789 -12.09 21.15 26.32
C SER A 789 -13.12 20.94 25.20
N GLY A 790 -12.69 20.47 24.03
CA GLY A 790 -13.59 20.25 22.90
C GLY A 790 -13.75 21.44 21.97
N LYS A 791 -12.92 22.46 22.12
CA LYS A 791 -12.97 23.66 21.29
C LYS A 791 -11.99 23.50 20.11
N PRO A 792 -12.41 23.79 18.86
CA PRO A 792 -11.48 23.63 17.72
C PRO A 792 -10.22 24.47 17.89
N PHE A 793 -9.05 23.90 17.57
CA PHE A 793 -7.81 24.66 17.55
C PHE A 793 -7.84 25.76 16.49
N ASP A 794 -8.50 25.49 15.35
CA ASP A 794 -8.64 26.47 14.28
C ASP A 794 -10.12 26.61 13.91
N PRO A 795 -10.77 27.74 14.30
CA PRO A 795 -12.18 27.94 13.96
C PRO A 795 -12.46 27.94 12.45
N LYS A 796 -11.47 28.25 11.62
CA LYS A 796 -11.67 28.33 10.16
C LYS A 796 -11.65 26.93 9.51
N ARG A 797 -11.00 25.95 10.15
CA ARG A 797 -10.85 24.58 9.61
C ARG A 797 -11.29 23.56 10.63
N LYS A 798 -12.34 23.87 11.37
CA LYS A 798 -12.83 22.98 12.41
C LYS A 798 -13.33 21.67 11.79
N GLN A 799 -12.97 20.57 12.42
CA GLN A 799 -13.30 19.24 11.93
C GLN A 799 -14.38 18.61 12.80
N VAL A 800 -14.08 18.45 14.09
CA VAL A 800 -15.10 18.05 15.07
C VAL A 800 -14.91 18.90 16.32
N TRP A 801 -16.01 19.09 17.07
CA TRP A 801 -15.99 19.88 18.30
C TRP A 801 -17.14 19.46 19.21
N TRP A 802 -17.01 19.82 20.48
CA TRP A 802 -18.04 19.57 21.48
C TRP A 802 -19.03 20.73 21.49
N ASP A 803 -20.33 20.43 21.32
CA ASP A 803 -21.36 21.48 21.26
C ASP A 803 -22.03 21.72 22.62
N GLY A 804 -21.53 21.08 23.68
CA GLY A 804 -22.10 21.16 25.02
C GLY A 804 -22.86 19.90 25.43
N THR A 805 -23.25 19.08 24.44
CA THR A 805 -23.98 17.84 24.70
C THR A 805 -23.40 16.65 23.91
N LYS A 806 -22.78 16.93 22.76
CA LYS A 806 -22.23 15.85 21.90
C LYS A 806 -21.13 16.41 21.03
N TRP A 807 -20.30 15.48 20.52
CA TRP A 807 -19.34 15.81 19.47
C TRP A 807 -20.06 15.89 18.14
N THR A 808 -19.77 16.93 17.37
CA THR A 808 -20.38 17.20 16.09
C THR A 808 -19.31 17.73 15.13
N GLY A 809 -19.65 17.92 13.86
CA GLY A 809 -18.72 18.54 12.93
C GLY A 809 -18.90 18.08 11.49
N SER A 810 -17.86 18.30 10.69
CA SER A 810 -17.86 17.99 9.27
C SER A 810 -17.43 16.57 8.96
N ASP A 811 -17.22 15.75 9.99
CA ASP A 811 -16.81 14.35 9.86
C ASP A 811 -17.45 13.55 11.00
N VAL A 812 -17.36 12.22 10.92
CA VAL A 812 -17.83 11.36 12.00
C VAL A 812 -16.83 11.47 13.16
N PRO A 813 -17.26 11.91 14.33
CA PRO A 813 -16.34 12.06 15.45
C PRO A 813 -15.77 10.70 15.92
N ASP A 814 -14.58 10.73 16.45
CA ASP A 814 -14.00 9.55 17.09
C ASP A 814 -14.77 9.23 18.36
N PHE A 815 -14.82 7.98 18.73
CA PHE A 815 -15.47 7.50 19.96
C PHE A 815 -16.98 7.76 19.96
N LYS A 816 -17.54 7.65 21.12
CA LYS A 816 -18.94 7.91 21.39
C LYS A 816 -19.21 9.41 21.27
N VAL A 817 -20.23 9.77 20.54
CA VAL A 817 -20.57 11.17 20.32
C VAL A 817 -20.96 11.89 21.60
N ASP A 818 -21.44 11.16 22.60
CA ASP A 818 -21.89 11.74 23.89
C ASP A 818 -20.84 11.68 24.99
N SER A 819 -19.60 11.26 24.68
CA SER A 819 -18.51 11.26 25.66
C SER A 819 -17.96 12.68 25.84
N ALA A 820 -18.25 13.28 27.00
CA ALA A 820 -17.84 14.66 27.25
C ALA A 820 -16.30 14.79 27.32
N PRO A 821 -15.78 15.98 27.00
CA PRO A 821 -14.31 16.19 27.13
C PRO A 821 -13.75 15.83 28.50
N GLU A 822 -14.53 16.06 29.57
CA GLU A 822 -14.12 15.76 30.95
C GLU A 822 -13.90 14.26 31.18
N ASP A 823 -14.48 13.39 30.35
CA ASP A 823 -14.27 11.95 30.43
C ASP A 823 -12.83 11.56 30.08
N GLY A 824 -12.09 12.44 29.40
CA GLY A 824 -10.65 12.30 29.18
C GLY A 824 -10.27 11.25 28.13
N MET A 825 -11.19 10.83 27.25
CA MET A 825 -10.88 9.88 26.19
C MET A 825 -9.95 10.50 25.17
N GLY A 826 -8.86 9.80 24.86
CA GLY A 826 -7.89 10.28 23.87
C GLY A 826 -8.32 10.01 22.43
N PRO A 827 -7.81 10.80 21.49
CA PRO A 827 -8.23 10.71 20.09
C PRO A 827 -7.65 9.52 19.31
N PHE A 828 -6.62 8.85 19.83
CA PHE A 828 -5.96 7.78 19.10
C PHE A 828 -6.61 6.44 19.45
N ILE A 829 -7.73 6.19 18.83
CA ILE A 829 -8.72 5.18 19.19
C ILE A 829 -8.28 3.74 18.91
N MET A 830 -7.09 3.55 18.33
CA MET A 830 -6.53 2.21 18.13
C MET A 830 -5.43 1.89 19.15
N ASN A 831 -5.08 2.84 20.02
CA ASN A 831 -4.04 2.67 21.04
C ASN A 831 -4.68 2.53 22.41
N PRO A 832 -4.22 1.59 23.23
CA PRO A 832 -4.82 1.38 24.57
C PRO A 832 -4.57 2.54 25.54
N GLU A 833 -3.56 3.38 25.28
CA GLU A 833 -3.30 4.58 26.08
C GLU A 833 -4.11 5.78 25.56
N GLY A 834 -4.73 5.69 24.38
CA GLY A 834 -5.56 6.75 23.81
C GLY A 834 -4.79 7.90 23.19
N VAL A 835 -3.45 7.82 23.14
CA VAL A 835 -2.59 8.88 22.60
C VAL A 835 -1.62 8.30 21.60
N ALA A 836 -1.00 9.19 20.80
CA ALA A 836 0.01 8.80 19.82
C ALA A 836 1.36 8.62 20.51
N ARG A 837 2.23 7.86 19.87
CA ARG A 837 3.50 7.46 20.49
C ARG A 837 4.70 8.07 19.80
N PHE A 838 5.52 8.78 20.55
CA PHE A 838 6.90 9.05 20.17
C PHE A 838 7.76 7.80 20.45
N PHE A 839 7.51 7.14 21.57
CA PHE A 839 8.22 5.93 21.98
C PHE A 839 7.39 4.72 21.55
N ALA A 840 7.89 3.95 20.58
CA ALA A 840 7.13 2.82 20.03
C ALA A 840 7.32 1.59 20.92
N ARG A 841 6.60 1.54 22.02
CA ARG A 841 6.69 0.47 23.00
C ARG A 841 6.52 -0.90 22.36
N GLY A 842 7.63 -1.66 22.24
CA GLY A 842 7.59 -3.03 21.72
C GLY A 842 7.14 -3.20 20.29
N GLY A 843 6.80 -2.13 19.58
CA GLY A 843 6.16 -2.23 18.27
C GLY A 843 7.08 -2.28 17.07
N MET A 844 8.33 -1.83 17.20
CA MET A 844 9.30 -1.80 16.10
C MET A 844 10.39 -2.83 16.36
N ASN A 845 11.00 -3.35 15.29
CA ASN A 845 12.04 -4.37 15.46
C ASN A 845 13.44 -3.79 15.70
N GLU A 846 13.68 -2.52 15.28
CA GLU A 846 15.02 -1.94 15.34
C GLU A 846 15.15 -0.82 16.37
N GLY A 847 14.13 -0.57 17.18
CA GLY A 847 14.22 0.39 18.27
C GLY A 847 12.94 1.19 18.47
N PRO A 848 12.72 1.68 19.70
CA PRO A 848 11.50 2.47 19.97
C PRO A 848 11.58 3.91 19.49
N PHE A 849 12.80 4.43 19.18
CA PHE A 849 13.01 5.70 18.51
C PHE A 849 13.74 5.46 17.19
N PRO A 850 13.36 6.13 16.12
CA PRO A 850 14.14 6.05 14.89
C PRO A 850 15.58 6.50 15.09
N GLU A 851 16.51 5.75 14.51
CA GLU A 851 17.94 6.06 14.51
C GLU A 851 18.45 5.92 13.08
N HIS A 852 19.38 6.79 12.69
CA HIS A 852 19.98 6.71 11.37
C HIS A 852 20.97 5.55 11.30
N TYR A 853 20.79 4.70 10.28
CA TYR A 853 21.75 3.69 9.89
C TYR A 853 22.01 3.84 8.40
N GLU A 854 23.22 3.52 7.95
CA GLU A 854 23.56 3.58 6.53
C GLU A 854 22.85 2.45 5.77
N PRO A 855 22.46 2.69 4.52
CA PRO A 855 22.04 1.59 3.65
C PRO A 855 23.13 0.52 3.60
N PHE A 856 22.75 -0.72 3.30
CA PHE A 856 23.74 -1.79 3.19
C PHE A 856 24.79 -1.51 2.13
N GLU A 857 24.41 -0.79 1.07
CA GLU A 857 25.34 -0.26 0.09
C GLU A 857 25.39 1.25 0.24
N SER A 858 26.51 1.75 0.68
CA SER A 858 26.68 3.16 1.02
C SER A 858 28.03 3.66 0.54
N PRO A 859 28.10 4.94 0.13
CA PRO A 859 29.41 5.53 -0.17
C PRO A 859 30.28 5.73 1.06
N LEU A 860 29.72 5.57 2.27
CA LEU A 860 30.45 5.71 3.53
C LEU A 860 30.81 4.35 4.11
N GLU A 861 32.03 4.23 4.62
CA GLU A 861 32.52 3.00 5.26
C GLU A 861 31.95 2.84 6.67
N VAL A 862 31.56 3.93 7.31
CA VAL A 862 31.06 3.93 8.68
C VAL A 862 29.77 4.73 8.78
N ASN A 863 29.00 4.50 9.83
CA ASN A 863 27.89 5.36 10.22
C ASN A 863 28.48 6.55 11.00
N LEU A 864 28.37 7.75 10.46
CA LEU A 864 28.96 8.94 11.08
C LEU A 864 28.37 9.25 12.46
N MET A 865 27.16 8.74 12.77
CA MET A 865 26.60 8.86 14.12
C MET A 865 27.33 7.96 15.11
N HIS A 866 27.91 6.85 14.63
CA HIS A 866 28.54 5.82 15.47
C HIS A 866 29.77 5.28 14.76
N PRO A 867 30.80 6.13 14.52
CA PRO A 867 31.90 5.74 13.64
C PRO A 867 32.79 4.62 14.19
N ASN A 868 32.72 4.37 15.49
CA ASN A 868 33.53 3.33 16.13
C ASN A 868 32.75 2.05 16.42
N ASN A 869 31.49 1.94 15.96
CA ASN A 869 30.68 0.76 16.20
C ASN A 869 30.20 0.16 14.87
N PRO A 870 30.90 -0.85 14.34
CA PRO A 870 30.51 -1.46 13.08
C PRO A 870 29.13 -2.15 13.14
N LYS A 871 28.65 -2.53 14.33
CA LYS A 871 27.32 -3.13 14.48
C LYS A 871 26.22 -2.12 14.19
N ALA A 872 26.50 -0.84 14.32
CA ALA A 872 25.56 0.25 14.06
C ALA A 872 25.79 0.93 12.70
N ARG A 873 26.57 0.32 11.82
CA ARG A 873 26.72 0.87 10.46
C ARG A 873 25.39 0.78 9.71
N ASN A 874 24.82 -0.43 9.65
CA ASN A 874 23.56 -0.71 8.96
C ASN A 874 22.49 -1.08 9.99
N ASN A 875 21.26 -1.16 9.56
CA ASN A 875 20.14 -1.52 10.43
C ASN A 875 20.47 -2.84 11.15
N PRO A 876 20.65 -2.82 12.48
CA PRO A 876 21.10 -4.01 13.21
C PRO A 876 20.07 -5.12 13.25
N ALA A 877 18.79 -4.80 13.02
CA ALA A 877 17.71 -5.78 13.07
C ALA A 877 17.21 -6.18 11.67
N ALA A 878 17.83 -5.70 10.60
CA ALA A 878 17.43 -6.10 9.24
C ALA A 878 17.86 -7.54 9.00
N ARG A 879 16.95 -8.34 8.43
CA ARG A 879 17.25 -9.72 8.08
C ARG A 879 18.08 -9.76 6.79
N VAL A 880 19.21 -10.43 6.82
CA VAL A 880 20.04 -10.63 5.62
C VAL A 880 20.32 -12.12 5.47
N PHE A 881 20.00 -12.68 4.32
CA PHE A 881 20.31 -14.10 4.05
C PHE A 881 21.80 -14.24 3.70
N LYS A 882 22.37 -15.39 4.03
CA LYS A 882 23.82 -15.63 3.91
C LYS A 882 24.39 -15.26 2.54
N GLY A 883 23.80 -15.74 1.46
CA GLY A 883 24.31 -15.48 0.11
C GLY A 883 24.20 -14.01 -0.31
N ASP A 884 23.24 -13.29 0.26
CA ASP A 884 23.01 -11.88 -0.10
C ASP A 884 23.98 -10.95 0.61
N MET A 885 24.48 -11.35 1.78
CA MET A 885 25.52 -10.59 2.46
C MET A 885 26.76 -10.43 1.58
N GLU A 886 27.14 -11.48 0.87
CA GLU A 886 28.30 -11.49 -0.01
C GLU A 886 28.03 -10.72 -1.31
N ALA A 887 26.77 -10.51 -1.65
CA ALA A 887 26.36 -9.86 -2.89
C ALA A 887 26.26 -8.33 -2.76
N PHE A 888 26.47 -7.76 -1.57
CA PHE A 888 26.50 -6.29 -1.44
C PHE A 888 27.77 -5.73 -2.06
N GLY A 889 27.60 -4.66 -2.86
CA GLY A 889 28.70 -3.96 -3.51
C GLY A 889 29.36 -2.97 -2.57
N LYS A 890 30.64 -2.71 -2.82
CA LYS A 890 31.43 -1.74 -2.06
C LYS A 890 31.68 -0.50 -2.88
N ALA A 891 31.81 0.64 -2.21
CA ALA A 891 31.99 1.94 -2.87
C ALA A 891 33.26 1.98 -3.73
N LYS A 892 34.28 1.20 -3.40
CA LYS A 892 35.51 1.14 -4.20
C LYS A 892 35.23 0.69 -5.64
N GLU A 893 34.35 -0.27 -5.82
CA GLU A 893 34.00 -0.83 -7.14
C GLU A 893 32.75 -0.18 -7.74
N PHE A 894 31.82 0.21 -6.89
CA PHE A 894 30.53 0.78 -7.29
C PHE A 894 30.34 2.09 -6.53
N PRO A 895 30.92 3.20 -7.03
CA PRO A 895 31.02 4.42 -6.21
C PRO A 895 29.77 5.29 -6.14
N TYR A 896 28.74 5.00 -6.95
CA TYR A 896 27.62 5.93 -7.08
C TYR A 896 26.33 5.39 -6.47
N PRO A 897 25.78 6.06 -5.44
CA PRO A 897 24.44 5.72 -4.97
C PRO A 897 23.42 5.88 -6.10
N ALA A 898 22.56 4.91 -6.24
CA ALA A 898 21.50 4.92 -7.25
C ALA A 898 20.15 4.80 -6.59
N THR A 899 19.15 5.36 -7.26
CA THR A 899 17.76 5.23 -6.82
C THR A 899 16.86 4.93 -8.01
N THR A 900 15.87 4.08 -7.79
CA THR A 900 14.86 3.84 -8.81
C THR A 900 13.72 4.85 -8.67
N TYR A 901 13.05 5.16 -9.78
CA TYR A 901 11.93 6.09 -9.73
C TYR A 901 10.93 5.83 -10.86
N ARG A 902 9.79 6.52 -10.78
CA ARG A 902 8.68 6.38 -11.73
C ARG A 902 8.56 7.63 -12.57
N LEU A 903 8.11 7.42 -13.81
CA LEU A 903 7.90 8.49 -14.79
C LEU A 903 6.42 8.88 -14.83
N THR A 904 6.14 10.09 -15.32
CA THR A 904 4.76 10.54 -15.52
C THR A 904 4.04 9.68 -16.55
N GLU A 905 4.78 9.24 -17.56
CA GLU A 905 4.23 8.58 -18.74
C GLU A 905 4.02 7.07 -18.56
N HIS A 906 4.62 6.49 -17.53
CA HIS A 906 4.57 5.04 -17.32
C HIS A 906 4.12 4.68 -15.91
N PHE A 907 3.45 3.53 -15.80
CA PHE A 907 3.02 2.96 -14.52
C PHE A 907 3.69 1.61 -14.31
N HIS A 908 4.62 1.55 -13.36
CA HIS A 908 5.35 0.34 -12.97
C HIS A 908 5.79 -0.47 -14.21
N TYR A 909 5.39 -1.75 -14.31
CA TYR A 909 5.76 -2.64 -15.42
C TYR A 909 4.57 -2.91 -16.33
N TRP A 910 3.48 -2.11 -16.25
CA TRP A 910 2.24 -2.36 -16.97
C TRP A 910 2.14 -1.57 -18.27
N THR A 911 2.47 -0.28 -18.25
CA THR A 911 2.21 0.57 -19.41
C THR A 911 3.21 0.39 -20.54
N LYS A 912 4.25 -0.40 -20.35
CA LYS A 912 5.05 -0.88 -21.49
C LYS A 912 4.23 -1.77 -22.42
N GLN A 913 3.04 -2.21 -21.95
CA GLN A 913 2.09 -2.99 -22.74
C GLN A 913 1.09 -2.10 -23.50
N VAL A 914 1.19 -0.79 -23.33
CA VAL A 914 0.20 0.19 -23.80
C VAL A 914 0.84 1.04 -24.88
N GLU A 915 0.29 0.96 -26.12
CA GLU A 915 0.92 1.58 -27.29
C GLU A 915 1.10 3.09 -27.15
N SER A 916 0.07 3.81 -26.68
CA SER A 916 0.19 5.27 -26.52
C SER A 916 1.30 5.65 -25.53
N ASN A 917 1.41 4.93 -24.41
CA ASN A 917 2.47 5.21 -23.43
C ASN A 917 3.84 4.85 -24.00
N ALA A 918 3.94 3.74 -24.75
CA ALA A 918 5.19 3.33 -25.39
C ALA A 918 5.66 4.34 -26.44
N VAL A 919 4.72 5.00 -27.14
CA VAL A 919 5.08 6.05 -28.10
C VAL A 919 5.67 7.27 -27.41
N ILE A 920 5.06 7.73 -26.33
CA ILE A 920 5.54 8.95 -25.66
C ILE A 920 6.79 8.72 -24.80
N GLN A 921 7.07 7.48 -24.41
CA GLN A 921 8.29 7.17 -23.67
C GLN A 921 8.77 5.76 -24.04
N PRO A 922 9.42 5.62 -25.21
CA PRO A 922 9.61 4.29 -25.81
C PRO A 922 10.82 3.51 -25.33
N GLU A 923 11.89 4.18 -24.86
CA GLU A 923 13.19 3.55 -24.69
C GLU A 923 13.72 3.76 -23.29
N GLN A 924 14.34 2.71 -22.75
CA GLN A 924 14.97 2.74 -21.43
C GLN A 924 16.12 3.74 -21.42
N PHE A 925 16.21 4.50 -20.34
CA PHE A 925 17.31 5.44 -20.13
C PHE A 925 17.71 5.43 -18.65
N VAL A 926 18.88 5.99 -18.37
CA VAL A 926 19.34 6.30 -17.01
C VAL A 926 19.67 7.77 -16.95
N GLU A 927 19.47 8.36 -15.78
CA GLU A 927 19.65 9.79 -15.57
C GLU A 927 20.88 10.02 -14.74
N ILE A 928 21.84 10.82 -15.26
CA ILE A 928 23.07 11.15 -14.55
C ILE A 928 23.29 12.66 -14.59
N GLY A 929 24.01 13.18 -13.59
CA GLY A 929 24.32 14.60 -13.52
C GLY A 929 25.44 14.98 -14.50
N GLU A 930 25.51 16.28 -14.80
CA GLU A 930 26.51 16.81 -15.70
C GLU A 930 27.94 16.56 -15.20
N GLY A 931 28.15 16.63 -13.88
CA GLY A 931 29.47 16.38 -13.29
C GLY A 931 29.96 14.96 -13.51
N LEU A 932 29.09 13.99 -13.24
CA LEU A 932 29.42 12.57 -13.46
C LEU A 932 29.66 12.30 -14.95
N ALA A 933 28.76 12.84 -15.79
CA ALA A 933 28.91 12.67 -17.25
C ALA A 933 30.29 13.16 -17.74
N LYS A 934 30.73 14.34 -17.25
CA LYS A 934 32.01 14.89 -17.60
C LYS A 934 33.15 13.97 -17.16
N GLU A 935 33.12 13.49 -15.91
CA GLU A 935 34.17 12.59 -15.39
C GLU A 935 34.27 11.30 -16.21
N LYS A 936 33.15 10.80 -16.74
CA LYS A 936 33.11 9.52 -17.46
C LYS A 936 33.19 9.68 -18.98
N GLY A 937 33.28 10.91 -19.48
CA GLY A 937 33.34 11.19 -20.93
C GLY A 937 32.02 10.82 -21.61
N ILE A 938 30.89 10.99 -20.93
CA ILE A 938 29.54 10.65 -21.44
C ILE A 938 28.88 11.96 -21.89
N VAL A 939 28.24 11.92 -23.06
CA VAL A 939 27.34 12.99 -23.50
C VAL A 939 25.92 12.45 -23.62
N ALA A 940 24.93 13.36 -23.59
CA ALA A 940 23.53 12.97 -23.69
C ALA A 940 23.31 12.16 -24.95
N GLY A 941 22.61 11.03 -24.81
CA GLY A 941 22.32 10.12 -25.92
C GLY A 941 23.29 8.96 -26.04
N ASP A 942 24.46 9.02 -25.38
CA ASP A 942 25.40 7.88 -25.39
C ASP A 942 24.74 6.64 -24.76
N ARG A 943 25.18 5.48 -25.22
CA ARG A 943 24.85 4.21 -24.55
C ARG A 943 25.79 4.04 -23.36
N VAL A 944 25.23 3.63 -22.25
CA VAL A 944 26.02 3.37 -21.03
C VAL A 944 25.63 2.02 -20.44
N LYS A 945 26.61 1.45 -19.73
CA LYS A 945 26.40 0.25 -18.92
C LYS A 945 26.38 0.71 -17.46
N VAL A 946 25.29 0.37 -16.77
CA VAL A 946 25.17 0.61 -15.33
C VAL A 946 25.23 -0.75 -14.66
N SER A 947 26.19 -0.93 -13.74
CA SER A 947 26.41 -2.22 -13.09
C SER A 947 26.34 -2.08 -11.57
N SER A 948 25.84 -3.11 -10.92
CA SER A 948 25.94 -3.30 -9.47
C SER A 948 26.66 -4.63 -9.23
N ASN A 949 26.84 -4.99 -7.98
CA ASN A 949 27.50 -6.26 -7.67
C ASN A 949 26.67 -7.48 -8.08
N ARG A 950 25.45 -7.28 -8.58
CA ARG A 950 24.52 -8.37 -8.93
C ARG A 950 24.31 -8.51 -10.44
N GLY A 951 24.64 -7.51 -11.20
CA GLY A 951 24.44 -7.53 -12.64
C GLY A 951 24.52 -6.15 -13.27
N TYR A 952 24.00 -6.03 -14.49
CA TYR A 952 24.08 -4.78 -15.22
C TYR A 952 22.84 -4.53 -16.08
N ILE A 953 22.66 -3.26 -16.43
CA ILE A 953 21.72 -2.86 -17.49
C ILE A 953 22.48 -1.97 -18.48
N LYS A 954 21.99 -1.91 -19.71
CA LYS A 954 22.50 -1.00 -20.73
C LYS A 954 21.36 -0.10 -21.17
N ALA A 955 21.62 1.20 -21.26
CA ALA A 955 20.54 2.15 -21.58
C ALA A 955 21.16 3.43 -22.16
N VAL A 956 20.28 4.29 -22.67
CA VAL A 956 20.66 5.64 -23.13
C VAL A 956 20.89 6.51 -21.89
N ALA A 957 21.93 7.33 -21.91
CA ALA A 957 22.19 8.29 -20.85
C ALA A 957 21.45 9.59 -21.10
N VAL A 958 20.67 10.01 -20.10
CA VAL A 958 20.10 11.36 -20.04
C VAL A 958 20.98 12.15 -19.08
N VAL A 959 21.71 13.15 -19.61
CA VAL A 959 22.59 14.00 -18.82
C VAL A 959 21.78 15.22 -18.39
N THR A 960 21.74 15.51 -17.08
CA THR A 960 20.77 16.45 -16.55
C THR A 960 21.33 17.26 -15.38
N LYS A 961 20.71 18.42 -15.17
CA LYS A 961 20.95 19.22 -13.96
C LYS A 961 20.04 18.77 -12.80
N ARG A 962 19.11 17.86 -13.03
CA ARG A 962 18.17 17.44 -12.00
C ARG A 962 18.80 16.58 -10.91
N ILE A 963 19.95 15.98 -11.20
CA ILE A 963 20.70 15.20 -10.22
C ILE A 963 22.08 15.87 -10.07
N MET A 964 22.21 16.72 -9.07
CA MET A 964 23.44 17.44 -8.82
C MET A 964 24.34 16.64 -7.87
N PRO A 965 25.65 16.76 -7.99
CA PRO A 965 26.55 16.18 -6.99
C PRO A 965 26.28 16.83 -5.62
N ILE A 966 26.46 16.04 -4.58
CA ILE A 966 26.33 16.51 -3.19
C ILE A 966 27.64 16.26 -2.46
N THR A 967 27.84 16.98 -1.36
CA THR A 967 29.01 16.82 -0.51
C THR A 967 28.62 16.05 0.75
N VAL A 968 29.19 14.85 0.91
CA VAL A 968 28.92 13.95 2.03
C VAL A 968 30.22 13.74 2.78
N ASP A 969 30.28 14.19 4.03
CA ASP A 969 31.47 14.13 4.88
C ASP A 969 32.70 14.69 4.15
N GLY A 970 32.50 15.83 3.46
CA GLY A 970 33.58 16.51 2.76
C GLY A 970 33.94 15.94 1.39
N LYS A 971 33.26 14.88 0.94
CA LYS A 971 33.56 14.25 -0.35
C LYS A 971 32.42 14.47 -1.35
N THR A 972 32.77 14.67 -2.62
CA THR A 972 31.75 14.75 -3.68
C THR A 972 31.13 13.35 -3.93
N VAL A 973 29.83 13.28 -3.93
CA VAL A 973 29.08 12.05 -4.22
C VAL A 973 28.12 12.33 -5.37
N HIS A 974 28.22 11.51 -6.42
CA HIS A 974 27.31 11.56 -7.57
C HIS A 974 26.22 10.50 -7.37
N GLN A 975 24.96 10.87 -7.61
CA GLN A 975 23.84 9.95 -7.52
C GLN A 975 23.32 9.67 -8.93
N VAL A 976 22.69 8.49 -9.13
CA VAL A 976 22.22 8.02 -10.44
C VAL A 976 20.74 7.68 -10.31
N GLY A 977 19.94 8.10 -11.30
CA GLY A 977 18.50 7.82 -11.35
C GLY A 977 18.16 6.77 -12.38
N ILE A 978 17.35 5.78 -12.00
CA ILE A 978 17.01 4.64 -12.85
C ILE A 978 15.49 4.46 -12.91
N PRO A 979 14.85 4.84 -14.03
CA PRO A 979 13.41 4.53 -14.19
C PRO A 979 13.19 3.03 -14.29
N ILE A 980 12.06 2.55 -13.73
CA ILE A 980 11.87 1.10 -13.58
C ILE A 980 11.09 0.43 -14.71
N HIS A 981 10.54 1.16 -15.67
CA HIS A 981 9.35 0.72 -16.44
C HIS A 981 9.61 -0.31 -17.54
N TRP A 982 10.85 -0.67 -17.82
CA TRP A 982 11.16 -1.53 -18.97
C TRP A 982 11.41 -2.99 -18.57
N GLY A 983 11.34 -3.85 -19.56
CA GLY A 983 11.58 -5.28 -19.46
C GLY A 983 11.57 -5.88 -20.86
N PHE A 984 11.52 -7.19 -20.92
CA PHE A 984 11.63 -7.89 -22.21
C PHE A 984 10.28 -8.32 -22.78
N LYS A 985 9.17 -8.08 -22.06
CA LYS A 985 7.84 -8.43 -22.56
C LYS A 985 6.94 -7.19 -22.54
N GLY A 986 6.63 -6.66 -23.72
CA GLY A 986 5.82 -5.46 -23.85
C GLY A 986 5.71 -5.05 -25.31
N VAL A 987 5.04 -3.91 -25.56
CA VAL A 987 4.99 -3.27 -26.87
C VAL A 987 6.01 -2.14 -26.97
N ALA A 988 6.47 -1.61 -25.82
CA ALA A 988 7.60 -0.67 -25.80
C ALA A 988 8.87 -1.40 -26.22
N LYS A 989 9.89 -0.62 -26.62
CA LYS A 989 11.19 -1.20 -26.96
C LYS A 989 11.70 -2.02 -25.76
N ASN A 990 12.14 -3.23 -26.02
CA ASN A 990 12.66 -4.11 -24.97
C ASN A 990 13.83 -3.45 -24.23
N GLY A 991 13.86 -3.66 -22.92
CA GLY A 991 14.93 -3.16 -22.07
C GLY A 991 15.22 -4.12 -20.95
N TYR A 992 16.16 -3.73 -20.12
CA TYR A 992 16.57 -4.52 -18.97
C TYR A 992 15.63 -4.25 -17.80
N ILE A 993 15.38 -5.29 -17.02
CA ILE A 993 14.66 -5.12 -15.75
C ILE A 993 15.59 -4.37 -14.79
N ALA A 994 15.13 -3.20 -14.30
CA ALA A 994 15.94 -2.36 -13.43
C ALA A 994 16.37 -3.07 -12.14
N ASN A 995 15.54 -3.99 -11.64
CA ASN A 995 15.84 -4.75 -10.43
C ASN A 995 16.92 -5.82 -10.61
N THR A 996 17.51 -5.92 -11.80
CA THR A 996 18.80 -6.59 -11.96
C THR A 996 19.84 -6.00 -11.01
N LEU A 997 19.72 -4.69 -10.73
CA LEU A 997 20.73 -3.94 -9.98
C LEU A 997 20.49 -3.95 -8.46
N THR A 998 19.31 -4.22 -7.98
CA THR A 998 18.92 -3.94 -6.59
C THR A 998 19.30 -5.07 -5.62
N PRO A 999 19.64 -4.74 -4.36
CA PRO A 999 20.07 -5.74 -3.39
C PRO A 999 18.89 -6.47 -2.77
N PHE A 1000 19.13 -7.71 -2.34
CA PHE A 1000 18.10 -8.58 -1.77
C PHE A 1000 18.10 -8.41 -0.24
N VAL A 1001 17.54 -7.33 0.22
CA VAL A 1001 17.42 -7.00 1.65
C VAL A 1001 16.21 -6.06 1.81
N GLY A 1002 15.59 -6.08 2.97
CA GLY A 1002 14.39 -5.28 3.21
C GLY A 1002 14.40 -4.57 4.55
N ASP A 1003 13.33 -3.81 4.74
CA ASP A 1003 13.04 -3.13 6.00
C ASP A 1003 12.87 -4.15 7.13
N ALA A 1004 13.42 -3.84 8.30
CA ALA A 1004 13.44 -4.79 9.43
C ALA A 1004 12.05 -5.20 9.91
N ASN A 1005 11.03 -4.37 9.70
CA ASN A 1005 9.68 -4.63 10.21
C ASN A 1005 8.77 -5.29 9.18
N SER A 1006 8.82 -4.81 7.95
CA SER A 1006 7.90 -5.23 6.90
C SER A 1006 8.55 -6.11 5.84
N GLN A 1007 9.88 -6.17 5.79
CA GLN A 1007 10.65 -6.86 4.77
C GLN A 1007 10.41 -6.29 3.36
N THR A 1008 9.98 -5.02 3.28
CA THR A 1008 9.84 -4.34 1.99
C THR A 1008 11.25 -4.08 1.43
N PRO A 1009 11.52 -4.48 0.17
CA PRO A 1009 12.90 -4.44 -0.36
C PRO A 1009 13.48 -3.04 -0.48
N GLU A 1010 14.81 -2.98 -0.41
CA GLU A 1010 15.61 -1.77 -0.60
C GLU A 1010 15.75 -1.49 -2.09
N PHE A 1011 14.92 -0.60 -2.62
CA PHE A 1011 14.98 -0.23 -4.05
C PHE A 1011 15.49 1.18 -4.27
N LYS A 1012 15.73 1.94 -3.19
CA LYS A 1012 15.96 3.38 -3.31
C LYS A 1012 17.38 3.81 -2.93
N SER A 1013 18.22 2.88 -2.46
CA SER A 1013 19.62 3.20 -2.20
C SER A 1013 20.46 1.94 -2.37
N PHE A 1014 21.26 1.93 -3.43
CA PHE A 1014 22.19 0.84 -3.73
C PHE A 1014 23.32 1.45 -4.55
N LEU A 1015 24.40 0.71 -4.72
CA LEU A 1015 25.60 1.23 -5.38
C LEU A 1015 25.76 0.69 -6.79
N VAL A 1016 26.14 1.58 -7.70
CA VAL A 1016 26.40 1.23 -9.10
C VAL A 1016 27.70 1.85 -9.59
N ASN A 1017 28.19 1.34 -10.70
CA ASN A 1017 29.18 2.01 -11.54
C ASN A 1017 28.50 2.33 -12.87
N VAL A 1018 29.04 3.34 -13.58
CA VAL A 1018 28.51 3.77 -14.87
C VAL A 1018 29.69 3.87 -15.84
N GLU A 1019 29.54 3.26 -17.01
CA GLU A 1019 30.57 3.26 -18.04
C GLU A 1019 29.96 3.54 -19.41
N LYS A 1020 30.63 4.34 -20.24
CA LYS A 1020 30.25 4.50 -21.64
C LYS A 1020 30.56 3.20 -22.40
N ILE A 1021 29.69 2.79 -23.33
CA ILE A 1021 29.89 1.60 -24.16
C ILE A 1021 29.69 1.90 -25.63
#